data_d0ad9ee2107b89accd9e853b973110b3
#
_entry.id   d0ad9ee2107b89accd9e853b973110b3
#
_cell.length_a   1.000
_cell.length_b   1.000
_cell.length_c   1.000
_cell.angle_alpha   90.00
_cell.angle_beta   90.00
_cell.angle_gamma   90.00
#
_symmetry.space_group_name_H-M   'P 1'
#
loop_
_entity.id
_entity.type
_entity.pdbx_description
1 polymer ?
#
loop_
_entity_poly.entity_id
_entity_poly.type
_entity_poly.pdbx_seq_one_letter_code
_entity_poly.pdbx_strand_id
1 'polypeptide(L)'
;MTASLTELSLDELSIDTLRLLAVDAVEKAKSGHPGAPLGCAPIAYLLFHKLLKHNPAHSKWADRDRFVLSNGHASALLYSTLFLSGYNVTLDDLKSFRQWHSRTPGHPEYGDTDGVEVTTGPLGQGIAMAVGMAIAESHLAAVYNRPGFELVNHHTFALLGDGDLMEGVSHEASSLAGTLGLGKLIFIYDDNLISLDGPTELSYTEDALERFEAYHWHVQRVADGNDLVALEAAIEAAKAETGKPSIIAVRTVIGYGSPRAGTNKVHGEALGAADTAATKKFYGFPEDQSFYVPDDALANWRKAIDRGATLEGRWKQLFARYAAEFPDLAVEFDRTQKGVRRAGWEKAIPSFAPGKPQATRNAGGAILNAIADVVPELFGGAADLTSSTRTIFKPGASFHVDPAGRNIFFGVREFGMAAAVNGMAVHGGLVPFGSTFFVFSDYCKPALRLAALMQVHSLFIFTHDSVGLGEDGPTHQPIEHLMALRAVPGMTDFRPADANETAATWRLALERTGPSFFAFTRQDVPVIDPATHDVYAGVSKGAYVLEDTASPQVILIGTGSEVWPAVEAAKLLAAEGIAARVVSFPSWKLFEEQTPEYKASVLPAAVPKLAVEAGATLGWWKYVGQDGDVIGLDHFGASAPGAKVMAEFGFTAENVAARAKALLKK
;
A
#
# COMPACT_ATOMS: atom_id res chain seq x y z
N MET A 1 26.97 39.60 -0.15
CA MET A 1 26.44 40.52 0.89
C MET A 1 25.25 39.77 1.50
N THR A 2 25.24 39.52 2.80
CA THR A 2 24.10 38.94 3.50
C THR A 2 23.01 40.01 3.60
N ALA A 3 21.86 39.80 2.98
CA ALA A 3 20.70 40.68 3.12
C ALA A 3 20.24 40.65 4.59
N SER A 4 19.80 41.79 5.13
CA SER A 4 19.11 41.80 6.43
C SER A 4 17.67 41.31 6.25
N LEU A 5 17.04 40.74 7.28
CA LEU A 5 15.62 40.30 7.24
C LEU A 5 14.66 41.34 6.65
N THR A 6 14.98 42.65 6.84
CA THR A 6 14.18 43.79 6.37
C THR A 6 14.37 44.07 4.88
N GLU A 7 15.31 43.43 4.20
CA GLU A 7 15.59 43.64 2.77
C GLU A 7 15.05 42.49 1.90
N LEU A 8 14.58 41.38 2.52
CA LEU A 8 13.98 40.24 1.82
C LEU A 8 12.55 40.56 1.37
N SER A 9 12.19 40.10 0.19
CA SER A 9 10.79 40.01 -0.20
C SER A 9 10.01 39.08 0.76
N LEU A 10 8.70 39.22 0.80
CA LEU A 10 7.86 38.38 1.66
C LEU A 10 7.92 36.91 1.27
N ASP A 11 8.09 36.62 -0.02
CA ASP A 11 8.26 35.26 -0.54
C ASP A 11 9.60 34.65 -0.10
N GLU A 12 10.71 35.40 -0.26
CA GLU A 12 12.03 34.98 0.22
C GLU A 12 12.03 34.73 1.72
N LEU A 13 11.49 35.66 2.53
CA LEU A 13 11.39 35.50 3.97
C LEU A 13 10.59 34.22 4.35
N SER A 14 9.51 33.95 3.62
CA SER A 14 8.68 32.76 3.85
C SER A 14 9.40 31.47 3.50
N ILE A 15 10.12 31.43 2.39
CA ILE A 15 10.92 30.27 1.92
C ILE A 15 12.09 30.01 2.90
N ASP A 16 12.80 31.05 3.30
CA ASP A 16 13.96 30.92 4.19
C ASP A 16 13.54 30.52 5.61
N THR A 17 12.35 30.94 6.06
CA THR A 17 11.73 30.43 7.30
C THR A 17 11.50 28.92 7.21
N LEU A 18 10.97 28.42 6.08
CA LEU A 18 10.77 26.99 5.85
C LEU A 18 12.11 26.22 5.88
N ARG A 19 13.13 26.72 5.16
CA ARG A 19 14.49 26.15 5.12
C ARG A 19 15.05 25.96 6.53
N LEU A 20 15.00 27.04 7.32
CA LEU A 20 15.63 27.05 8.63
C LEU A 20 14.85 26.28 9.71
N LEU A 21 13.52 26.20 9.61
CA LEU A 21 12.75 25.30 10.47
C LEU A 21 13.13 23.82 10.24
N ALA A 22 13.28 23.42 8.96
CA ALA A 22 13.72 22.06 8.63
C ALA A 22 15.13 21.79 9.14
N VAL A 23 16.06 22.74 9.00
CA VAL A 23 17.43 22.63 9.54
C VAL A 23 17.41 22.53 11.06
N ASP A 24 16.64 23.37 11.74
CA ASP A 24 16.56 23.38 13.22
C ASP A 24 15.96 22.07 13.75
N ALA A 25 14.97 21.49 13.06
CA ALA A 25 14.40 20.20 13.44
C ALA A 25 15.45 19.08 13.35
N VAL A 26 16.20 19.02 12.25
CA VAL A 26 17.28 18.04 12.03
C VAL A 26 18.41 18.27 13.03
N GLU A 27 18.82 19.52 13.26
CA GLU A 27 19.91 19.84 14.18
C GLU A 27 19.53 19.50 15.64
N LYS A 28 18.31 19.77 16.05
CA LYS A 28 17.82 19.39 17.38
C LYS A 28 17.77 17.89 17.60
N ALA A 29 17.33 17.14 16.58
CA ALA A 29 17.29 15.69 16.62
C ALA A 29 18.67 15.03 16.51
N LYS A 30 19.69 15.77 16.05
CA LYS A 30 21.03 15.25 15.67
C LYS A 30 20.94 14.11 14.66
N SER A 31 19.86 14.09 13.89
CA SER A 31 19.56 13.04 12.91
C SER A 31 18.55 13.56 11.89
N GLY A 32 18.79 13.29 10.62
CA GLY A 32 17.89 13.68 9.52
C GLY A 32 18.65 14.18 8.30
N HIS A 33 17.91 14.72 7.35
CA HIS A 33 18.40 15.09 6.03
C HIS A 33 18.09 16.57 5.76
N PRO A 34 19.06 17.48 6.00
CA PRO A 34 18.82 18.93 5.80
C PRO A 34 18.98 19.37 4.34
N GLY A 35 19.68 18.57 3.51
CA GLY A 35 20.10 18.98 2.18
C GLY A 35 18.97 19.23 1.19
N ALA A 36 18.08 18.24 1.01
CA ALA A 36 16.92 18.39 0.12
C ALA A 36 15.93 19.46 0.64
N PRO A 37 15.62 19.59 1.94
CA PRO A 37 14.84 20.71 2.48
C PRO A 37 15.39 22.09 2.09
N LEU A 38 16.68 22.30 2.15
CA LEU A 38 17.30 23.57 1.78
C LEU A 38 17.17 23.86 0.27
N GLY A 39 17.28 22.84 -0.59
CA GLY A 39 17.13 22.98 -2.04
C GLY A 39 15.68 23.11 -2.51
N CYS A 40 14.77 22.30 -1.96
CA CYS A 40 13.40 22.17 -2.43
C CYS A 40 12.38 23.12 -1.75
N ALA A 41 12.79 23.95 -0.79
CA ALA A 41 11.89 24.86 -0.09
C ALA A 41 11.07 25.77 -1.02
N PRO A 42 11.63 26.35 -2.12
CA PRO A 42 10.82 27.14 -3.06
C PRO A 42 9.69 26.35 -3.72
N ILE A 43 9.95 25.07 -4.06
CA ILE A 43 8.96 24.16 -4.65
C ILE A 43 7.81 23.94 -3.67
N ALA A 44 8.13 23.58 -2.41
CA ALA A 44 7.13 23.36 -1.37
C ALA A 44 6.34 24.63 -1.05
N TYR A 45 7.01 25.80 -0.98
CA TYR A 45 6.36 27.07 -0.78
C TYR A 45 5.34 27.35 -1.90
N LEU A 46 5.77 27.29 -3.16
CA LEU A 46 4.92 27.62 -4.29
C LEU A 46 3.68 26.70 -4.35
N LEU A 47 3.88 25.40 -4.13
CA LEU A 47 2.79 24.43 -4.10
C LEU A 47 1.80 24.75 -2.98
N PHE A 48 2.21 24.73 -1.73
CA PHE A 48 1.30 24.83 -0.59
C PHE A 48 0.74 26.24 -0.37
N HIS A 49 1.54 27.27 -0.62
CA HIS A 49 1.09 28.65 -0.46
C HIS A 49 0.16 29.10 -1.60
N LYS A 50 0.41 28.65 -2.86
CA LYS A 50 -0.28 29.24 -4.03
C LYS A 50 -1.05 28.25 -4.90
N LEU A 51 -0.48 27.11 -5.26
CA LEU A 51 -0.96 26.30 -6.38
C LEU A 51 -1.87 25.13 -6.00
N LEU A 52 -1.59 24.43 -4.89
CA LEU A 52 -2.39 23.27 -4.49
C LEU A 52 -3.81 23.66 -4.08
N LYS A 53 -4.75 22.89 -4.55
CA LYS A 53 -6.13 22.89 -4.08
C LYS A 53 -6.22 22.08 -2.78
N HIS A 54 -6.04 22.72 -1.64
CA HIS A 54 -6.07 22.08 -0.32
C HIS A 54 -6.72 22.97 0.73
N ASN A 55 -7.19 22.38 1.82
CA ASN A 55 -7.68 23.09 2.99
C ASN A 55 -6.99 22.54 4.25
N PRO A 56 -6.06 23.28 4.86
CA PRO A 56 -5.36 22.83 6.06
C PRO A 56 -6.27 22.48 7.23
N ALA A 57 -7.43 23.13 7.37
CA ALA A 57 -8.42 22.84 8.41
C ALA A 57 -9.22 21.55 8.14
N HIS A 58 -9.26 21.08 6.89
CA HIS A 58 -9.96 19.87 6.46
C HIS A 58 -9.07 19.04 5.53
N SER A 59 -7.99 18.52 6.07
CA SER A 59 -6.94 17.77 5.36
C SER A 59 -7.42 16.51 4.62
N LYS A 60 -8.65 16.05 4.86
CA LYS A 60 -9.30 14.91 4.21
C LYS A 60 -10.42 15.29 3.23
N TRP A 61 -10.49 16.57 2.81
CA TRP A 61 -11.42 17.00 1.77
C TRP A 61 -11.29 16.12 0.51
N ALA A 62 -12.41 15.58 0.02
CA ALA A 62 -12.42 14.56 -1.02
C ALA A 62 -11.75 15.02 -2.33
N ASP A 63 -12.01 16.26 -2.77
CA ASP A 63 -11.48 16.82 -4.03
C ASP A 63 -10.25 17.73 -3.83
N ARG A 64 -9.48 17.54 -2.75
CA ARG A 64 -8.18 18.20 -2.58
C ARG A 64 -7.14 17.63 -3.55
N ASP A 65 -6.20 18.44 -3.98
CA ASP A 65 -4.97 17.92 -4.59
C ASP A 65 -4.20 17.04 -3.61
N ARG A 66 -3.48 16.04 -4.10
CA ARG A 66 -2.64 15.13 -3.31
C ARG A 66 -1.19 15.53 -3.48
N PHE A 67 -0.47 15.61 -2.37
CA PHE A 67 0.97 15.83 -2.40
C PHE A 67 1.71 14.65 -1.78
N VAL A 68 2.56 14.00 -2.57
CA VAL A 68 3.39 12.87 -2.16
C VAL A 68 4.85 13.31 -2.09
N LEU A 69 5.45 13.25 -0.91
CA LEU A 69 6.89 13.39 -0.76
C LEU A 69 7.53 12.00 -0.97
N SER A 70 7.89 11.65 -2.21
CA SER A 70 8.46 10.35 -2.55
C SER A 70 9.87 10.18 -1.97
N ASN A 71 10.70 11.22 -2.07
CA ASN A 71 11.98 11.30 -1.38
C ASN A 71 11.78 11.56 0.13
N GLY A 72 11.15 10.58 0.81
CA GLY A 72 10.67 10.70 2.19
C GLY A 72 11.71 11.08 3.23
N HIS A 73 13.01 10.95 2.92
CA HIS A 73 14.09 11.44 3.75
C HIS A 73 14.05 12.98 3.94
N ALA A 74 13.44 13.73 3.01
CA ALA A 74 13.20 15.16 3.16
C ALA A 74 12.01 15.50 4.09
N SER A 75 11.61 14.61 4.98
CA SER A 75 10.44 14.74 5.87
C SER A 75 10.37 16.03 6.67
N ALA A 76 11.51 16.58 7.11
CA ALA A 76 11.57 17.87 7.81
C ALA A 76 11.04 19.04 6.94
N LEU A 77 11.22 18.99 5.61
CA LEU A 77 10.58 19.93 4.67
C LEU A 77 9.07 19.84 4.76
N LEU A 78 8.52 18.64 4.64
CA LEU A 78 7.07 18.42 4.64
C LEU A 78 6.44 18.86 5.97
N TYR A 79 7.00 18.44 7.10
CA TYR A 79 6.45 18.79 8.41
C TYR A 79 6.49 20.30 8.68
N SER A 80 7.58 20.97 8.31
CA SER A 80 7.69 22.43 8.43
C SER A 80 6.70 23.14 7.51
N THR A 81 6.50 22.61 6.29
CA THR A 81 5.47 23.11 5.35
C THR A 81 4.06 22.97 5.90
N LEU A 82 3.72 21.80 6.47
CA LEU A 82 2.41 21.54 7.07
C LEU A 82 2.16 22.46 8.27
N PHE A 83 3.15 22.64 9.15
CA PHE A 83 3.07 23.61 10.25
C PHE A 83 2.81 25.02 9.75
N LEU A 84 3.62 25.53 8.83
CA LEU A 84 3.50 26.88 8.31
C LEU A 84 2.16 27.11 7.60
N SER A 85 1.72 26.14 6.80
CA SER A 85 0.45 26.22 6.04
C SER A 85 -0.80 26.13 6.91
N GLY A 86 -0.70 25.66 8.16
CA GLY A 86 -1.84 25.64 9.09
C GLY A 86 -2.53 24.30 9.28
N TYR A 87 -1.90 23.21 8.89
CA TYR A 87 -2.36 21.89 9.29
C TYR A 87 -2.21 21.67 10.79
N ASN A 88 -2.80 20.60 11.31
CA ASN A 88 -2.71 20.27 12.74
C ASN A 88 -1.31 19.71 13.12
N VAL A 89 -0.30 20.52 12.86
CA VAL A 89 1.11 20.32 13.24
C VAL A 89 1.56 21.54 13.98
N THR A 90 2.20 21.37 15.13
CA THR A 90 2.65 22.46 16.00
C THR A 90 4.18 22.66 15.92
N LEU A 91 4.66 23.81 16.41
CA LEU A 91 6.10 24.04 16.52
C LEU A 91 6.77 23.05 17.49
N ASP A 92 6.05 22.59 18.52
CA ASP A 92 6.56 21.61 19.47
C ASP A 92 6.61 20.19 18.84
N ASP A 93 5.74 19.89 17.89
CA ASP A 93 5.88 18.67 17.07
C ASP A 93 7.18 18.72 16.24
N LEU A 94 7.51 19.86 15.62
CA LEU A 94 8.78 20.04 14.89
C LEU A 94 9.99 19.92 15.84
N LYS A 95 9.91 20.47 17.04
CA LYS A 95 10.95 20.33 18.06
C LYS A 95 11.11 18.89 18.56
N SER A 96 10.11 18.05 18.35
CA SER A 96 10.10 16.62 18.71
C SER A 96 10.38 15.71 17.52
N PHE A 97 10.91 16.24 16.41
CA PHE A 97 11.27 15.49 15.21
C PHE A 97 12.12 14.25 15.55
N ARG A 98 11.71 13.08 15.03
CA ARG A 98 12.36 11.77 15.25
C ARG A 98 12.42 11.31 16.73
N GLN A 99 11.57 11.83 17.60
CA GLN A 99 11.50 11.36 18.98
C GLN A 99 10.44 10.26 19.16
N TRP A 100 10.55 9.50 20.24
CA TRP A 100 9.62 8.43 20.58
C TRP A 100 8.16 8.96 20.65
N HIS A 101 7.25 8.33 19.92
CA HIS A 101 5.84 8.73 19.78
C HIS A 101 5.63 10.17 19.27
N SER A 102 6.59 10.75 18.59
CA SER A 102 6.42 12.05 17.93
C SER A 102 5.46 11.93 16.74
N ARG A 103 4.69 13.00 16.53
CA ARG A 103 3.86 13.16 15.31
C ARG A 103 4.66 13.54 14.06
N THR A 104 5.97 13.73 14.21
CA THR A 104 6.93 14.01 13.14
C THR A 104 8.00 12.93 13.09
N PRO A 105 7.65 11.69 12.65
CA PRO A 105 8.57 10.58 12.56
C PRO A 105 9.71 10.84 11.56
N GLY A 106 10.69 9.94 11.50
CA GLY A 106 11.89 10.12 10.68
C GLY A 106 11.63 10.23 9.18
N HIS A 107 10.59 9.59 8.70
CA HIS A 107 10.04 9.66 7.34
C HIS A 107 8.53 9.82 7.45
N PRO A 108 7.84 10.34 6.40
CA PRO A 108 6.39 10.50 6.46
C PRO A 108 5.67 9.18 6.72
N GLU A 109 4.79 9.17 7.72
CA GLU A 109 3.95 8.03 8.06
C GLU A 109 2.47 8.42 7.97
N TYR A 110 1.72 7.64 7.17
CA TYR A 110 0.29 7.85 6.96
C TYR A 110 -0.48 7.60 8.26
N GLY A 111 -1.25 8.57 8.68
CA GLY A 111 -2.05 8.51 9.90
C GLY A 111 -1.41 9.18 11.12
N ASP A 112 -0.08 9.34 11.16
CA ASP A 112 0.62 9.97 12.29
C ASP A 112 0.63 11.49 12.20
N THR A 113 0.90 12.03 11.02
CA THR A 113 0.96 13.48 10.78
C THR A 113 -0.22 13.92 9.91
N ASP A 114 -0.97 14.91 10.36
CA ASP A 114 -2.05 15.50 9.57
C ASP A 114 -1.50 16.15 8.29
N GLY A 115 -2.11 15.83 7.14
CA GLY A 115 -1.67 16.30 5.82
C GLY A 115 -0.65 15.38 5.12
N VAL A 116 -0.13 14.35 5.78
CA VAL A 116 0.65 13.30 5.12
C VAL A 116 -0.27 12.33 4.38
N GLU A 117 -0.06 12.18 3.07
CA GLU A 117 -0.93 11.39 2.20
C GLU A 117 -0.53 9.90 2.15
N VAL A 118 0.75 9.58 2.25
CA VAL A 118 1.30 8.21 2.18
C VAL A 118 2.53 8.06 3.08
N THR A 119 2.81 6.82 3.50
CA THR A 119 4.09 6.47 4.11
C THR A 119 5.14 6.32 3.03
N THR A 120 6.24 7.07 3.17
CA THR A 120 7.41 7.01 2.28
C THR A 120 8.70 6.81 3.09
N GLY A 121 9.84 6.79 2.42
CA GLY A 121 11.14 6.45 2.99
C GLY A 121 11.82 5.36 2.18
N PRO A 122 11.16 4.22 1.90
CA PRO A 122 11.63 3.32 0.83
C PRO A 122 11.41 4.00 -0.53
N LEU A 123 12.51 4.39 -1.19
CA LEU A 123 12.50 5.15 -2.44
C LEU A 123 11.69 4.45 -3.55
N GLY A 124 11.15 5.24 -4.47
CA GLY A 124 10.34 4.77 -5.61
C GLY A 124 8.89 4.39 -5.28
N GLN A 125 8.57 3.98 -4.06
CA GLN A 125 7.19 3.60 -3.71
C GLN A 125 6.24 4.79 -3.65
N GLY A 126 6.72 5.99 -3.28
CA GLY A 126 5.94 7.23 -3.34
C GLY A 126 5.48 7.54 -4.76
N ILE A 127 6.38 7.39 -5.75
CA ILE A 127 6.06 7.50 -7.18
C ILE A 127 4.92 6.55 -7.55
N ALA A 128 5.05 5.27 -7.22
CA ALA A 128 4.07 4.26 -7.60
C ALA A 128 2.71 4.46 -6.88
N MET A 129 2.72 4.91 -5.62
CA MET A 129 1.49 5.28 -4.90
C MET A 129 0.83 6.53 -5.52
N ALA A 130 1.61 7.53 -5.96
CA ALA A 130 1.08 8.69 -6.68
C ALA A 130 0.40 8.30 -8.00
N VAL A 131 0.97 7.34 -8.74
CA VAL A 131 0.31 6.73 -9.91
C VAL A 131 -1.03 6.10 -9.52
N GLY A 132 -1.07 5.35 -8.43
CA GLY A 132 -2.31 4.78 -7.90
C GLY A 132 -3.37 5.82 -7.55
N MET A 133 -2.97 6.94 -6.94
CA MET A 133 -3.88 8.06 -6.65
C MET A 133 -4.45 8.68 -7.94
N ALA A 134 -3.62 8.87 -8.97
CA ALA A 134 -4.08 9.41 -10.24
C ALA A 134 -5.02 8.44 -10.99
N ILE A 135 -4.80 7.11 -10.88
CA ILE A 135 -5.73 6.10 -11.38
C ILE A 135 -7.09 6.23 -10.66
N ALA A 136 -7.09 6.37 -9.35
CA ALA A 136 -8.31 6.52 -8.55
C ALA A 136 -9.06 7.80 -8.92
N GLU A 137 -8.37 8.93 -9.06
CA GLU A 137 -8.96 10.20 -9.51
C GLU A 137 -9.64 10.02 -10.88
N SER A 138 -8.92 9.49 -11.86
CA SER A 138 -9.42 9.32 -13.22
C SER A 138 -10.66 8.42 -13.27
N HIS A 139 -10.66 7.30 -12.52
CA HIS A 139 -11.82 6.42 -12.43
C HIS A 139 -13.02 7.10 -11.78
N LEU A 140 -12.81 7.73 -10.61
CA LEU A 140 -13.90 8.39 -9.88
C LEU A 140 -14.46 9.58 -10.66
N ALA A 141 -13.62 10.33 -11.39
CA ALA A 141 -14.07 11.38 -12.29
C ALA A 141 -14.98 10.83 -13.40
N ALA A 142 -14.58 9.74 -14.04
CA ALA A 142 -15.39 9.10 -15.07
C ALA A 142 -16.73 8.55 -14.55
N VAL A 143 -16.75 8.04 -13.31
CA VAL A 143 -17.96 7.50 -12.68
C VAL A 143 -18.92 8.60 -12.22
N TYR A 144 -18.40 9.66 -11.58
CA TYR A 144 -19.23 10.64 -10.86
C TYR A 144 -19.42 11.98 -11.56
N ASN A 145 -18.45 12.46 -12.39
CA ASN A 145 -18.60 13.74 -13.05
C ASN A 145 -19.73 13.72 -14.06
N ARG A 146 -20.40 14.87 -14.21
CA ARG A 146 -21.47 15.10 -15.20
C ARG A 146 -21.24 16.46 -15.87
N PRO A 147 -21.78 16.71 -17.06
CA PRO A 147 -21.64 18.01 -17.71
C PRO A 147 -22.03 19.16 -16.78
N GLY A 148 -21.10 20.09 -16.53
CA GLY A 148 -21.28 21.21 -15.58
C GLY A 148 -21.09 20.86 -14.10
N PHE A 149 -20.73 19.61 -13.79
CA PHE A 149 -20.47 19.14 -12.42
C PHE A 149 -19.18 18.29 -12.38
N GLU A 150 -18.07 18.97 -12.25
CA GLU A 150 -16.75 18.35 -12.05
C GLU A 150 -16.52 18.11 -10.54
N LEU A 151 -17.12 17.05 -10.02
CA LEU A 151 -17.08 16.72 -8.59
C LEU A 151 -15.72 16.20 -8.16
N VAL A 152 -15.04 15.47 -9.06
CA VAL A 152 -13.70 14.92 -8.89
C VAL A 152 -12.81 15.56 -9.95
N ASN A 153 -11.95 16.48 -9.53
CA ASN A 153 -11.09 17.25 -10.43
C ASN A 153 -9.86 17.77 -9.70
N HIS A 154 -9.02 16.88 -9.22
CA HIS A 154 -7.81 17.23 -8.49
C HIS A 154 -6.57 16.59 -9.12
N HIS A 155 -5.41 17.18 -8.85
CA HIS A 155 -4.12 16.68 -9.29
C HIS A 155 -3.43 15.87 -8.19
N THR A 156 -2.55 14.97 -8.62
CA THR A 156 -1.59 14.31 -7.73
C THR A 156 -0.20 14.83 -8.06
N PHE A 157 0.44 15.46 -7.09
CA PHE A 157 1.81 15.95 -7.17
C PHE A 157 2.73 15.01 -6.40
N ALA A 158 3.90 14.69 -6.95
CA ALA A 158 4.95 13.99 -6.23
C ALA A 158 6.27 14.72 -6.36
N LEU A 159 6.92 15.01 -5.22
CA LEU A 159 8.30 15.48 -5.16
C LEU A 159 9.21 14.26 -4.99
N LEU A 160 10.18 14.11 -5.87
CA LEU A 160 11.05 12.96 -5.96
C LEU A 160 12.49 13.37 -6.25
N GLY A 161 13.44 12.49 -5.97
CA GLY A 161 14.86 12.73 -6.22
C GLY A 161 15.50 11.68 -7.13
N ASP A 162 16.80 11.81 -7.36
CA ASP A 162 17.60 10.90 -8.20
C ASP A 162 17.43 9.44 -7.76
N GLY A 163 17.52 9.18 -6.45
CA GLY A 163 17.38 7.83 -5.89
C GLY A 163 16.01 7.20 -6.15
N ASP A 164 14.92 8.00 -6.14
CA ASP A 164 13.60 7.51 -6.53
C ASP A 164 13.59 7.02 -7.98
N LEU A 165 14.27 7.76 -8.88
CA LEU A 165 14.29 7.43 -10.30
C LEU A 165 15.22 6.26 -10.66
N MET A 166 16.16 5.90 -9.78
CA MET A 166 17.01 4.70 -9.90
C MET A 166 16.25 3.42 -9.58
N GLU A 167 15.21 3.50 -8.74
CA GLU A 167 14.44 2.32 -8.30
C GLU A 167 13.66 1.67 -9.44
N GLY A 168 13.71 0.34 -9.53
CA GLY A 168 12.99 -0.43 -10.56
C GLY A 168 11.48 -0.17 -10.57
N VAL A 169 10.87 0.00 -9.40
CA VAL A 169 9.43 0.29 -9.27
C VAL A 169 9.04 1.62 -9.92
N SER A 170 9.96 2.59 -9.98
CA SER A 170 9.73 3.88 -10.65
C SER A 170 9.57 3.70 -12.16
N HIS A 171 10.34 2.80 -12.77
CA HIS A 171 10.22 2.44 -14.19
C HIS A 171 8.89 1.75 -14.46
N GLU A 172 8.49 0.78 -13.61
CA GLU A 172 7.22 0.08 -13.73
C GLU A 172 6.04 1.05 -13.67
N ALA A 173 6.00 1.90 -12.63
CA ALA A 173 4.90 2.83 -12.38
C ALA A 173 4.82 3.95 -13.42
N SER A 174 5.97 4.54 -13.79
CA SER A 174 6.00 5.65 -14.76
C SER A 174 5.63 5.19 -16.17
N SER A 175 6.09 4.00 -16.59
CA SER A 175 5.69 3.39 -17.85
C SER A 175 4.18 3.09 -17.89
N LEU A 176 3.61 2.61 -16.78
CA LEU A 176 2.16 2.38 -16.65
C LEU A 176 1.38 3.70 -16.73
N ALA A 177 1.82 4.73 -16.03
CA ALA A 177 1.15 6.03 -16.02
C ALA A 177 1.08 6.68 -17.40
N GLY A 178 2.18 6.61 -18.18
CA GLY A 178 2.20 7.08 -19.57
C GLY A 178 1.28 6.26 -20.47
N THR A 179 1.26 4.93 -20.31
CA THR A 179 0.34 4.04 -21.03
C THR A 179 -1.12 4.40 -20.75
N LEU A 180 -1.47 4.74 -19.51
CA LEU A 180 -2.82 5.08 -19.09
C LEU A 180 -3.20 6.54 -19.38
N GLY A 181 -2.26 7.40 -19.80
CA GLY A 181 -2.52 8.80 -20.10
C GLY A 181 -2.99 9.64 -18.90
N LEU A 182 -2.39 9.45 -17.71
CA LEU A 182 -2.85 10.05 -16.46
C LEU A 182 -2.51 11.56 -16.39
N GLY A 183 -3.24 12.40 -17.12
CA GLY A 183 -2.93 13.81 -17.30
C GLY A 183 -2.95 14.67 -16.03
N LYS A 184 -3.53 14.20 -14.93
CA LYS A 184 -3.52 14.92 -13.64
C LYS A 184 -2.42 14.47 -12.69
N LEU A 185 -1.47 13.67 -13.16
CA LEU A 185 -0.28 13.26 -12.42
C LEU A 185 0.90 14.16 -12.79
N ILE A 186 1.50 14.82 -11.79
CA ILE A 186 2.60 15.76 -11.98
C ILE A 186 3.75 15.38 -11.04
N PHE A 187 4.89 15.00 -11.62
CA PHE A 187 6.12 14.76 -10.89
C PHE A 187 7.00 16.01 -10.93
N ILE A 188 7.56 16.37 -9.78
CA ILE A 188 8.57 17.40 -9.64
C ILE A 188 9.86 16.71 -9.21
N TYR A 189 10.82 16.65 -10.09
CA TYR A 189 12.09 15.99 -9.89
C TYR A 189 13.13 16.97 -9.37
N ASP A 190 13.59 16.75 -8.15
CA ASP A 190 14.73 17.45 -7.53
C ASP A 190 16.03 16.97 -8.19
N ASP A 191 16.40 17.61 -9.30
CA ASP A 191 17.59 17.33 -10.10
C ASP A 191 18.79 18.05 -9.48
N ASN A 192 19.30 17.54 -8.37
CA ASN A 192 20.40 18.15 -7.62
C ASN A 192 21.78 17.51 -7.87
N LEU A 193 21.84 16.41 -8.64
CA LEU A 193 23.03 15.67 -9.02
C LEU A 193 23.82 15.02 -7.87
N ILE A 194 23.22 14.84 -6.70
CA ILE A 194 23.91 14.30 -5.53
C ILE A 194 23.09 13.16 -4.92
N SER A 195 23.72 12.01 -4.78
CA SER A 195 23.25 10.88 -3.98
C SER A 195 23.99 10.82 -2.63
N LEU A 196 23.66 9.83 -1.80
CA LEU A 196 24.31 9.65 -0.50
C LEU A 196 25.81 9.34 -0.64
N ASP A 197 26.20 8.56 -1.65
CA ASP A 197 27.58 8.17 -1.89
C ASP A 197 28.42 9.30 -2.54
N GLY A 198 27.77 10.24 -3.26
CA GLY A 198 28.46 11.32 -3.96
C GLY A 198 27.68 11.84 -5.16
N PRO A 199 28.37 12.39 -6.17
CA PRO A 199 27.75 12.81 -7.42
C PRO A 199 27.01 11.65 -8.10
N THR A 200 25.85 11.95 -8.70
CA THR A 200 25.03 10.93 -9.40
C THR A 200 25.78 10.23 -10.53
N GLU A 201 26.76 10.90 -11.17
CA GLU A 201 27.59 10.31 -12.24
C GLU A 201 28.34 9.02 -11.83
N LEU A 202 28.45 8.73 -10.53
CA LEU A 202 29.04 7.49 -10.03
C LEU A 202 28.19 6.26 -10.38
N SER A 203 26.86 6.42 -10.51
CA SER A 203 25.93 5.29 -10.69
C SER A 203 24.71 5.61 -11.55
N TYR A 204 24.53 6.86 -11.99
CA TYR A 204 23.34 7.31 -12.70
C TYR A 204 23.71 8.41 -13.71
N THR A 205 23.88 8.02 -14.98
CA THR A 205 24.37 8.90 -16.06
C THR A 205 23.37 9.09 -17.19
N GLU A 206 22.21 8.47 -17.11
CA GLU A 206 21.15 8.59 -18.11
C GLU A 206 20.43 9.95 -18.03
N ASP A 207 19.89 10.41 -19.17
CA ASP A 207 18.93 11.50 -19.16
C ASP A 207 17.55 10.98 -18.76
N ALA A 208 17.15 11.29 -17.52
CA ALA A 208 15.85 10.86 -16.98
C ALA A 208 14.68 11.37 -17.84
N LEU A 209 14.76 12.58 -18.38
CA LEU A 209 13.65 13.15 -19.17
C LEU A 209 13.50 12.46 -20.53
N GLU A 210 14.60 12.08 -21.20
CA GLU A 210 14.51 11.28 -22.44
C GLU A 210 13.81 9.93 -22.17
N ARG A 211 14.10 9.31 -21.03
CA ARG A 211 13.40 8.09 -20.59
C ARG A 211 11.90 8.34 -20.37
N PHE A 212 11.52 9.44 -19.74
CA PHE A 212 10.11 9.79 -19.52
C PHE A 212 9.41 10.17 -20.82
N GLU A 213 10.09 10.81 -21.79
CA GLU A 213 9.57 10.99 -23.15
C GLU A 213 9.24 9.66 -23.82
N ALA A 214 10.13 8.64 -23.68
CA ALA A 214 9.87 7.29 -24.18
C ALA A 214 8.69 6.60 -23.47
N TYR A 215 8.36 6.98 -22.25
CA TYR A 215 7.14 6.57 -21.54
C TYR A 215 5.90 7.38 -21.95
N HIS A 216 5.98 8.29 -22.90
CA HIS A 216 4.92 9.19 -23.35
C HIS A 216 4.49 10.25 -22.34
N TRP A 217 5.39 10.69 -21.47
CA TRP A 217 5.15 11.80 -20.55
C TRP A 217 5.38 13.16 -21.24
N HIS A 218 4.73 14.20 -20.73
CA HIS A 218 5.06 15.59 -20.96
C HIS A 218 6.24 15.96 -20.07
N VAL A 219 7.33 16.44 -20.64
CA VAL A 219 8.58 16.72 -19.93
C VAL A 219 8.96 18.18 -19.98
N GLN A 220 9.48 18.72 -18.87
CA GLN A 220 9.90 20.10 -18.75
C GLN A 220 11.18 20.21 -17.91
N ARG A 221 11.95 21.30 -18.10
CA ARG A 221 13.12 21.64 -17.29
C ARG A 221 12.98 23.06 -16.73
N VAL A 222 13.31 23.22 -15.45
CA VAL A 222 13.48 24.52 -14.79
C VAL A 222 14.96 24.61 -14.37
N ALA A 223 15.66 25.62 -14.89
CA ALA A 223 17.11 25.73 -14.76
C ALA A 223 17.58 26.19 -13.38
N ASP A 224 16.72 26.84 -12.58
CA ASP A 224 16.99 27.29 -11.22
C ASP A 224 15.76 27.07 -10.34
N GLY A 225 15.88 26.22 -9.35
CA GLY A 225 14.81 25.95 -8.37
C GLY A 225 14.42 27.14 -7.48
N ASN A 226 15.18 28.23 -7.51
CA ASN A 226 14.82 29.47 -6.81
C ASN A 226 14.04 30.46 -7.71
N ASP A 227 13.93 30.20 -9.02
CA ASP A 227 13.12 31.03 -9.92
C ASP A 227 11.63 30.63 -9.80
N LEU A 228 10.91 31.32 -8.90
CA LEU A 228 9.50 31.08 -8.65
C LEU A 228 8.61 31.32 -9.88
N VAL A 229 9.01 32.22 -10.78
CA VAL A 229 8.25 32.53 -12.00
C VAL A 229 8.35 31.37 -12.99
N ALA A 230 9.56 30.84 -13.20
CA ALA A 230 9.78 29.68 -14.05
C ALA A 230 9.13 28.41 -13.48
N LEU A 231 9.22 28.20 -12.15
CA LEU A 231 8.55 27.07 -11.46
C LEU A 231 7.04 27.14 -11.63
N GLU A 232 6.42 28.29 -11.38
CA GLU A 232 4.98 28.47 -11.53
C GLU A 232 4.53 28.22 -12.96
N ALA A 233 5.23 28.80 -13.94
CA ALA A 233 4.91 28.60 -15.34
C ALA A 233 5.00 27.13 -15.77
N ALA A 234 6.00 26.38 -15.29
CA ALA A 234 6.14 24.95 -15.58
C ALA A 234 5.03 24.12 -14.94
N ILE A 235 4.65 24.41 -13.69
CA ILE A 235 3.57 23.70 -13.01
C ILE A 235 2.21 23.99 -13.67
N GLU A 236 1.93 25.25 -14.04
CA GLU A 236 0.69 25.59 -14.74
C GLU A 236 0.63 24.96 -16.16
N ALA A 237 1.77 24.86 -16.86
CA ALA A 237 1.83 24.13 -18.13
C ALA A 237 1.59 22.61 -17.93
N ALA A 238 2.11 22.03 -16.85
CA ALA A 238 1.84 20.63 -16.49
C ALA A 238 0.36 20.40 -16.16
N LYS A 239 -0.30 21.32 -15.45
CA LYS A 239 -1.75 21.25 -15.15
C LYS A 239 -2.63 21.44 -16.39
N ALA A 240 -2.14 22.14 -17.39
CA ALA A 240 -2.84 22.33 -18.66
C ALA A 240 -2.73 21.11 -19.59
N GLU A 241 -1.74 20.24 -19.40
CA GLU A 241 -1.60 18.99 -20.15
C GLU A 241 -2.56 17.94 -19.57
N THR A 242 -3.58 17.57 -20.32
CA THR A 242 -4.65 16.68 -19.86
C THR A 242 -4.56 15.25 -20.40
N GLY A 243 -3.73 15.02 -21.42
CA GLY A 243 -3.61 13.73 -22.10
C GLY A 243 -2.44 12.88 -21.68
N LYS A 244 -1.49 13.46 -20.94
CA LYS A 244 -0.25 12.81 -20.53
C LYS A 244 0.13 13.20 -19.11
N PRO A 245 0.70 12.29 -18.31
CA PRO A 245 1.34 12.69 -17.07
C PRO A 245 2.53 13.61 -17.34
N SER A 246 2.87 14.50 -16.40
CA SER A 246 3.93 15.48 -16.54
C SER A 246 5.07 15.24 -15.55
N ILE A 247 6.32 15.43 -16.00
CA ILE A 247 7.50 15.53 -15.14
C ILE A 247 8.24 16.84 -15.39
N ILE A 248 8.59 17.52 -14.31
CA ILE A 248 9.35 18.78 -14.32
C ILE A 248 10.68 18.52 -13.61
N ALA A 249 11.78 18.45 -14.34
CA ALA A 249 13.11 18.42 -13.73
C ALA A 249 13.48 19.84 -13.28
N VAL A 250 13.68 20.01 -11.99
CA VAL A 250 14.04 21.28 -11.38
C VAL A 250 15.48 21.20 -10.91
N ARG A 251 16.36 21.99 -11.54
CA ARG A 251 17.75 22.10 -11.10
C ARG A 251 17.79 22.79 -9.74
N THR A 252 18.18 22.04 -8.71
CA THR A 252 18.39 22.58 -7.36
C THR A 252 19.84 22.43 -6.92
N VAL A 253 20.17 22.99 -5.79
CA VAL A 253 21.45 22.79 -5.11
C VAL A 253 21.16 22.19 -3.74
N ILE A 254 21.55 20.92 -3.55
CA ILE A 254 21.40 20.28 -2.26
C ILE A 254 22.13 21.10 -1.18
N GLY A 255 21.46 21.38 -0.07
CA GLY A 255 22.06 22.16 1.00
C GLY A 255 22.27 23.64 0.68
N TYR A 256 21.48 24.21 -0.25
CA TYR A 256 21.58 25.61 -0.69
C TYR A 256 21.71 26.55 0.50
N GLY A 257 22.69 27.48 0.46
CA GLY A 257 22.97 28.44 1.53
C GLY A 257 23.80 27.90 2.70
N SER A 258 24.08 26.59 2.77
CA SER A 258 24.94 26.01 3.78
C SER A 258 26.42 25.95 3.34
N PRO A 259 27.38 25.89 4.27
CA PRO A 259 28.79 25.68 3.92
C PRO A 259 29.08 24.36 3.17
N ARG A 260 28.15 23.40 3.21
CA ARG A 260 28.27 22.10 2.54
C ARG A 260 27.45 21.99 1.26
N ALA A 261 26.93 23.10 0.75
CA ALA A 261 26.10 23.13 -0.44
C ALA A 261 26.75 22.41 -1.63
N GLY A 262 25.95 21.66 -2.40
CA GLY A 262 26.39 20.91 -3.58
C GLY A 262 27.24 19.68 -3.28
N THR A 263 27.28 19.20 -2.04
CA THR A 263 28.05 18.00 -1.66
C THR A 263 27.17 16.97 -0.94
N ASN A 264 27.57 15.69 -0.99
CA ASN A 264 26.89 14.62 -0.26
C ASN A 264 26.97 14.75 1.28
N LYS A 265 27.87 15.59 1.81
CA LYS A 265 28.02 15.83 3.25
C LYS A 265 26.81 16.54 3.90
N VAL A 266 25.93 17.11 3.10
CA VAL A 266 24.68 17.73 3.58
C VAL A 266 23.47 16.81 3.37
N HIS A 267 23.68 15.66 2.72
CA HIS A 267 22.57 14.79 2.34
C HIS A 267 21.83 14.21 3.56
N GLY A 268 22.52 13.47 4.42
CA GLY A 268 21.91 12.63 5.46
C GLY A 268 22.38 12.86 6.90
N GLU A 269 23.06 13.97 7.16
CA GLU A 269 23.59 14.29 8.48
C GLU A 269 23.22 15.71 8.92
N ALA A 270 23.06 15.91 10.23
CA ALA A 270 22.89 17.24 10.79
C ALA A 270 24.12 18.11 10.46
N LEU A 271 23.89 19.41 10.23
CA LEU A 271 24.96 20.34 9.84
C LEU A 271 26.00 20.52 10.97
N GLY A 272 25.57 20.42 12.22
CA GLY A 272 26.35 20.80 13.39
C GLY A 272 26.22 22.30 13.70
N ALA A 273 26.51 22.69 14.93
CA ALA A 273 26.25 24.05 15.42
C ALA A 273 26.90 25.16 14.59
N ALA A 274 28.15 24.95 14.16
CA ALA A 274 28.89 25.98 13.39
C ALA A 274 28.30 26.19 11.99
N ASP A 275 28.04 25.10 11.26
CA ASP A 275 27.47 25.20 9.91
C ASP A 275 26.00 25.65 9.94
N THR A 276 25.25 25.29 11.00
CA THR A 276 23.87 25.79 11.23
C THR A 276 23.87 27.31 11.43
N ALA A 277 24.78 27.84 12.29
CA ALA A 277 24.92 29.29 12.49
C ALA A 277 25.32 30.00 11.18
N ALA A 278 26.27 29.45 10.44
CA ALA A 278 26.69 29.98 9.15
C ALA A 278 25.56 29.96 8.11
N THR A 279 24.73 28.94 8.11
CA THR A 279 23.54 28.83 7.24
C THR A 279 22.51 29.91 7.61
N LYS A 280 22.19 30.09 8.90
CA LYS A 280 21.30 31.15 9.37
C LYS A 280 21.81 32.53 8.98
N LYS A 281 23.10 32.75 9.14
CA LYS A 281 23.76 34.00 8.72
C LYS A 281 23.64 34.25 7.22
N PHE A 282 23.78 33.20 6.38
CA PHE A 282 23.60 33.34 4.93
C PHE A 282 22.22 33.89 4.58
N TYR A 283 21.18 33.44 5.27
CA TYR A 283 19.79 33.89 5.10
C TYR A 283 19.44 35.14 5.90
N GLY A 284 20.36 35.76 6.64
CA GLY A 284 20.10 36.95 7.45
C GLY A 284 19.30 36.70 8.73
N PHE A 285 19.12 35.44 9.13
CA PHE A 285 18.40 35.06 10.36
C PHE A 285 19.30 35.09 11.60
N PRO A 286 18.72 35.22 12.82
CA PRO A 286 19.47 35.19 14.07
C PRO A 286 20.24 33.87 14.23
N GLU A 287 21.57 33.94 14.37
CA GLU A 287 22.47 32.77 14.44
C GLU A 287 22.26 31.95 15.73
N ASP A 288 21.86 32.61 16.82
CA ASP A 288 21.70 32.08 18.19
C ASP A 288 20.26 31.62 18.52
N GLN A 289 19.29 31.84 17.63
CA GLN A 289 17.89 31.44 17.83
C GLN A 289 17.55 30.21 17.00
N SER A 290 16.95 29.21 17.63
CA SER A 290 16.39 28.03 16.95
C SER A 290 14.87 28.11 16.90
N PHE A 291 14.28 27.56 15.83
CA PHE A 291 12.84 27.57 15.58
C PHE A 291 12.27 29.00 15.57
N TYR A 292 13.04 29.95 15.03
CA TYR A 292 12.60 31.33 14.86
C TYR A 292 11.68 31.42 13.64
N VAL A 293 10.48 31.95 13.87
CA VAL A 293 9.45 32.14 12.83
C VAL A 293 9.04 33.61 12.84
N PRO A 294 9.46 34.39 11.83
CA PRO A 294 9.00 35.78 11.69
C PRO A 294 7.47 35.85 11.54
N ASP A 295 6.83 36.77 12.24
CA ASP A 295 5.36 36.94 12.21
C ASP A 295 4.83 37.20 10.79
N ASP A 296 5.53 37.97 9.98
CA ASP A 296 5.16 38.27 8.59
C ASP A 296 5.21 37.04 7.71
N ALA A 297 6.24 36.19 7.87
CA ALA A 297 6.35 34.92 7.16
C ALA A 297 5.20 33.98 7.55
N LEU A 298 4.93 33.84 8.84
CA LEU A 298 3.83 33.00 9.32
C LEU A 298 2.47 33.49 8.81
N ALA A 299 2.23 34.80 8.87
CA ALA A 299 1.00 35.41 8.36
C ALA A 299 0.85 35.16 6.84
N ASN A 300 1.95 35.23 6.09
CA ASN A 300 1.94 34.95 4.66
C ASN A 300 1.56 33.49 4.39
N TRP A 301 2.22 32.53 5.03
CA TRP A 301 1.91 31.11 4.89
C TRP A 301 0.45 30.78 5.25
N ARG A 302 -0.09 31.40 6.32
CA ARG A 302 -1.46 31.16 6.83
C ARG A 302 -2.56 31.66 5.88
N LYS A 303 -2.26 32.45 4.84
CA LYS A 303 -3.21 32.76 3.76
C LYS A 303 -3.75 31.49 3.06
N ALA A 304 -3.03 30.38 3.13
CA ALA A 304 -3.48 29.09 2.66
C ALA A 304 -4.77 28.60 3.34
N ILE A 305 -5.02 28.98 4.59
CA ILE A 305 -6.23 28.61 5.35
C ILE A 305 -7.47 29.25 4.70
N ASP A 306 -7.47 30.57 4.50
CA ASP A 306 -8.62 31.29 3.91
C ASP A 306 -8.85 30.88 2.46
N ARG A 307 -7.76 30.69 1.70
CA ARG A 307 -7.83 30.18 0.34
C ARG A 307 -8.46 28.79 0.31
N GLY A 308 -8.00 27.88 1.17
CA GLY A 308 -8.51 26.51 1.28
C GLY A 308 -9.98 26.46 1.69
N ALA A 309 -10.38 27.25 2.67
CA ALA A 309 -11.78 27.38 3.08
C ALA A 309 -12.68 27.86 1.93
N THR A 310 -12.17 28.81 1.13
CA THR A 310 -12.89 29.33 -0.05
C THR A 310 -13.05 28.25 -1.13
N LEU A 311 -11.98 27.50 -1.43
CA LEU A 311 -12.01 26.44 -2.44
C LEU A 311 -12.95 25.30 -2.04
N GLU A 312 -12.85 24.81 -0.82
CA GLU A 312 -13.75 23.78 -0.31
C GLU A 312 -15.20 24.28 -0.22
N GLY A 313 -15.41 25.54 0.16
CA GLY A 313 -16.74 26.17 0.19
C GLY A 313 -17.42 26.15 -1.20
N ARG A 314 -16.66 26.45 -2.25
CA ARG A 314 -17.16 26.35 -3.65
C ARG A 314 -17.47 24.91 -4.03
N TRP A 315 -16.61 23.97 -3.65
CA TRP A 315 -16.86 22.54 -3.90
C TRP A 315 -18.11 22.04 -3.16
N LYS A 316 -18.32 22.43 -1.89
CA LYS A 316 -19.54 22.09 -1.14
C LYS A 316 -20.82 22.64 -1.81
N GLN A 317 -20.76 23.85 -2.37
CA GLN A 317 -21.88 24.40 -3.16
C GLN A 317 -22.11 23.61 -4.46
N LEU A 318 -21.04 23.20 -5.15
CA LEU A 318 -21.12 22.33 -6.31
C LEU A 318 -21.77 20.99 -5.93
N PHE A 319 -21.30 20.35 -4.85
CA PHE A 319 -21.84 19.07 -4.37
C PHE A 319 -23.32 19.17 -3.98
N ALA A 320 -23.75 20.27 -3.34
CA ALA A 320 -25.15 20.48 -3.00
C ALA A 320 -26.05 20.57 -4.24
N ARG A 321 -25.60 21.26 -5.31
CA ARG A 321 -26.31 21.31 -6.58
C ARG A 321 -26.31 19.94 -7.28
N TYR A 322 -25.19 19.23 -7.26
CA TYR A 322 -25.05 17.88 -7.81
C TYR A 322 -26.02 16.92 -7.10
N ALA A 323 -26.11 16.98 -5.77
CA ALA A 323 -27.00 16.12 -4.99
C ALA A 323 -28.49 16.41 -5.28
N ALA A 324 -28.84 17.64 -5.63
CA ALA A 324 -30.20 17.97 -6.04
C ALA A 324 -30.56 17.42 -7.43
N GLU A 325 -29.61 17.34 -8.36
CA GLU A 325 -29.81 16.89 -9.73
C GLU A 325 -29.57 15.39 -9.90
N PHE A 326 -28.60 14.83 -9.16
CA PHE A 326 -28.18 13.42 -9.23
C PHE A 326 -28.15 12.78 -7.82
N PRO A 327 -29.30 12.66 -7.13
CA PRO A 327 -29.35 12.25 -5.71
C PRO A 327 -28.74 10.88 -5.45
N ASP A 328 -28.99 9.90 -6.34
CA ASP A 328 -28.46 8.53 -6.18
C ASP A 328 -26.93 8.50 -6.30
N LEU A 329 -26.36 9.24 -7.25
CA LEU A 329 -24.91 9.32 -7.42
C LEU A 329 -24.24 10.06 -6.28
N ALA A 330 -24.90 11.11 -5.74
CA ALA A 330 -24.37 11.84 -4.58
C ALA A 330 -24.33 10.95 -3.32
N VAL A 331 -25.36 10.13 -3.11
CA VAL A 331 -25.40 9.15 -2.00
C VAL A 331 -24.29 8.11 -2.18
N GLU A 332 -24.10 7.60 -3.39
CA GLU A 332 -23.04 6.61 -3.67
C GLU A 332 -21.64 7.21 -3.51
N PHE A 333 -21.42 8.44 -3.99
CA PHE A 333 -20.15 9.13 -3.80
C PHE A 333 -19.83 9.30 -2.30
N ASP A 334 -20.76 9.85 -1.52
CA ASP A 334 -20.57 10.05 -0.09
C ASP A 334 -20.33 8.71 0.66
N ARG A 335 -21.08 7.66 0.28
CA ARG A 335 -20.93 6.32 0.83
C ARG A 335 -19.53 5.75 0.58
N THR A 336 -19.06 5.81 -0.68
CA THR A 336 -17.75 5.26 -1.06
C THR A 336 -16.59 6.05 -0.45
N GLN A 337 -16.71 7.40 -0.39
CA GLN A 337 -15.72 8.23 0.28
C GLN A 337 -15.60 7.93 1.79
N LYS A 338 -16.69 7.51 2.43
CA LYS A 338 -16.71 7.05 3.83
C LYS A 338 -16.24 5.61 4.01
N GLY A 339 -15.91 4.89 2.95
CA GLY A 339 -15.53 3.49 3.00
C GLY A 339 -16.66 2.54 3.45
N VAL A 340 -17.92 2.97 3.39
CA VAL A 340 -19.09 2.19 3.82
C VAL A 340 -19.60 1.34 2.66
N ARG A 341 -19.87 0.06 2.89
CA ARG A 341 -20.47 -0.85 1.89
C ARG A 341 -21.99 -0.64 1.81
N ARG A 342 -22.61 -1.00 0.67
CA ARG A 342 -24.08 -1.03 0.54
C ARG A 342 -24.65 -2.04 1.53
N ALA A 343 -25.76 -1.72 2.19
CA ALA A 343 -26.40 -2.64 3.12
C ALA A 343 -26.87 -3.92 2.40
N GLY A 344 -26.54 -5.07 2.98
CA GLY A 344 -26.93 -6.38 2.44
C GLY A 344 -26.08 -6.87 1.26
N TRP A 345 -24.96 -6.23 0.95
CA TRP A 345 -24.04 -6.64 -0.11
C TRP A 345 -23.54 -8.08 0.06
N GLU A 346 -23.41 -8.53 1.30
CA GLU A 346 -22.96 -9.88 1.65
C GLU A 346 -23.91 -10.98 1.15
N LYS A 347 -25.18 -10.66 0.89
CA LYS A 347 -26.18 -11.60 0.35
C LYS A 347 -25.91 -12.00 -1.10
N ALA A 348 -25.09 -11.24 -1.81
CA ALA A 348 -24.69 -11.56 -3.18
C ALA A 348 -23.56 -12.62 -3.22
N ILE A 349 -22.92 -12.89 -2.09
CA ILE A 349 -21.87 -13.91 -2.02
C ILE A 349 -22.49 -15.29 -2.23
N PRO A 350 -22.05 -16.07 -3.24
CA PRO A 350 -22.62 -17.37 -3.52
C PRO A 350 -22.24 -18.42 -2.46
N SER A 351 -23.10 -19.37 -2.24
CA SER A 351 -22.82 -20.62 -1.54
C SER A 351 -22.55 -21.72 -2.57
N PHE A 352 -21.61 -22.59 -2.30
CA PHE A 352 -21.19 -23.68 -3.18
C PHE A 352 -21.65 -25.03 -2.63
N ALA A 353 -22.35 -25.79 -3.49
CA ALA A 353 -22.84 -27.12 -3.10
C ALA A 353 -21.70 -28.14 -3.04
N PRO A 354 -21.74 -29.11 -2.11
CA PRO A 354 -20.79 -30.23 -2.05
C PRO A 354 -20.92 -31.14 -3.29
N GLY A 355 -19.90 -31.99 -3.50
CA GLY A 355 -19.89 -33.01 -4.55
C GLY A 355 -19.33 -32.58 -5.91
N LYS A 356 -19.02 -31.29 -6.11
CA LYS A 356 -18.32 -30.81 -7.31
C LYS A 356 -17.02 -30.10 -6.88
N PRO A 357 -15.89 -30.77 -6.90
CA PRO A 357 -14.60 -30.14 -6.62
C PRO A 357 -14.33 -28.96 -7.53
N GLN A 358 -13.69 -27.91 -6.98
CA GLN A 358 -13.22 -26.77 -7.75
C GLN A 358 -12.06 -26.06 -7.07
N ALA A 359 -11.19 -25.44 -7.86
CA ALA A 359 -10.08 -24.64 -7.35
C ALA A 359 -10.58 -23.39 -6.63
N THR A 360 -9.95 -23.02 -5.52
CA THR A 360 -10.35 -21.82 -4.76
C THR A 360 -10.15 -20.53 -5.57
N ARG A 361 -9.20 -20.49 -6.54
CA ARG A 361 -9.12 -19.38 -7.50
C ARG A 361 -10.38 -19.24 -8.38
N ASN A 362 -10.99 -20.36 -8.79
CA ASN A 362 -12.22 -20.32 -9.58
C ASN A 362 -13.41 -19.84 -8.74
N ALA A 363 -13.49 -20.29 -7.49
CA ALA A 363 -14.46 -19.79 -6.51
C ALA A 363 -14.28 -18.28 -6.27
N GLY A 364 -13.03 -17.82 -6.07
CA GLY A 364 -12.69 -16.41 -5.91
C GLY A 364 -13.17 -15.55 -7.07
N GLY A 365 -12.93 -16.00 -8.31
CA GLY A 365 -13.42 -15.31 -9.51
C GLY A 365 -14.95 -15.30 -9.66
N ALA A 366 -15.62 -16.37 -9.25
CA ALA A 366 -17.09 -16.43 -9.22
C ALA A 366 -17.65 -15.45 -8.19
N ILE A 367 -17.06 -15.38 -6.99
CA ILE A 367 -17.44 -14.45 -5.92
C ILE A 367 -17.21 -13.00 -6.36
N LEU A 368 -16.03 -12.67 -6.90
CA LEU A 368 -15.70 -11.34 -7.40
C LEU A 368 -16.79 -10.84 -8.37
N ASN A 369 -17.21 -11.69 -9.30
CA ASN A 369 -18.24 -11.33 -10.27
C ASN A 369 -19.66 -11.28 -9.67
N ALA A 370 -19.96 -12.12 -8.69
CA ALA A 370 -21.26 -12.11 -8.01
C ALA A 370 -21.50 -10.84 -7.17
N ILE A 371 -20.42 -10.32 -6.55
CA ILE A 371 -20.53 -9.10 -5.72
C ILE A 371 -20.28 -7.81 -6.51
N ALA A 372 -19.89 -7.91 -7.79
CA ALA A 372 -19.47 -6.77 -8.60
C ALA A 372 -20.48 -5.62 -8.66
N ASP A 373 -21.77 -5.93 -8.76
CA ASP A 373 -22.82 -4.91 -8.90
C ASP A 373 -23.25 -4.30 -7.58
N VAL A 374 -23.04 -5.01 -6.46
CA VAL A 374 -23.42 -4.57 -5.12
C VAL A 374 -22.25 -3.91 -4.37
N VAL A 375 -21.02 -4.13 -4.84
CA VAL A 375 -19.79 -3.47 -4.35
C VAL A 375 -19.10 -2.78 -5.55
N PRO A 376 -19.71 -1.72 -6.11
CA PRO A 376 -19.22 -1.07 -7.33
C PRO A 376 -17.83 -0.41 -7.16
N GLU A 377 -17.42 -0.13 -5.93
CA GLU A 377 -16.11 0.40 -5.57
C GLU A 377 -14.97 -0.62 -5.66
N LEU A 378 -15.25 -1.92 -5.91
CA LEU A 378 -14.21 -2.90 -6.23
C LEU A 378 -13.58 -2.56 -7.59
N PHE A 379 -12.25 -2.39 -7.59
CA PHE A 379 -11.48 -1.98 -8.76
C PHE A 379 -10.11 -2.67 -8.75
N GLY A 380 -9.64 -3.19 -9.86
CA GLY A 380 -8.31 -3.80 -9.90
C GLY A 380 -8.08 -4.73 -11.08
N GLY A 381 -7.05 -5.57 -10.95
CA GLY A 381 -6.65 -6.50 -11.99
C GLY A 381 -5.38 -7.26 -11.63
N ALA A 382 -4.65 -7.72 -12.64
CA ALA A 382 -3.48 -8.56 -12.44
C ALA A 382 -2.25 -8.07 -13.20
N ALA A 383 -1.08 -8.52 -12.74
CA ALA A 383 0.20 -8.37 -13.44
C ALA A 383 0.30 -9.39 -14.58
N ASP A 384 -0.43 -9.12 -15.67
CA ASP A 384 -0.50 -9.94 -16.90
C ASP A 384 -1.00 -11.40 -16.71
N LEU A 385 -1.69 -11.69 -15.60
CA LEU A 385 -2.16 -13.03 -15.23
C LEU A 385 -3.68 -13.13 -15.03
N THR A 386 -4.45 -12.16 -15.50
CA THR A 386 -5.90 -12.02 -15.24
C THR A 386 -6.70 -13.30 -15.53
N SER A 387 -6.40 -14.01 -16.63
CA SER A 387 -7.07 -15.25 -16.99
C SER A 387 -6.75 -16.40 -16.04
N SER A 388 -5.51 -16.47 -15.55
CA SER A 388 -5.03 -17.52 -14.64
C SER A 388 -5.46 -17.27 -13.21
N THR A 389 -5.45 -16.02 -12.76
CA THR A 389 -5.86 -15.64 -11.40
C THR A 389 -7.37 -15.51 -11.23
N ARG A 390 -8.13 -15.50 -12.34
CA ARG A 390 -9.59 -15.32 -12.37
C ARG A 390 -10.08 -13.98 -11.84
N THR A 391 -9.26 -12.94 -11.93
CA THR A 391 -9.53 -11.62 -11.36
C THR A 391 -9.96 -10.60 -12.43
N ILE A 392 -10.99 -10.95 -13.21
CA ILE A 392 -11.58 -10.09 -14.22
C ILE A 392 -13.09 -9.93 -13.98
N PHE A 393 -13.59 -8.70 -14.04
CA PHE A 393 -15.02 -8.41 -14.05
C PHE A 393 -15.62 -8.73 -15.41
N LYS A 394 -16.77 -9.43 -15.43
CA LYS A 394 -17.49 -9.87 -16.64
C LYS A 394 -19.00 -9.60 -16.49
N PRO A 395 -19.63 -8.81 -17.37
CA PRO A 395 -19.02 -7.95 -18.36
C PRO A 395 -18.28 -6.79 -17.68
N GLY A 396 -17.21 -6.26 -18.30
CA GLY A 396 -16.47 -5.13 -17.74
C GLY A 396 -15.48 -4.54 -18.74
N ALA A 397 -15.46 -3.22 -18.84
CA ALA A 397 -14.51 -2.51 -19.68
C ALA A 397 -13.12 -2.48 -19.04
N SER A 398 -12.09 -2.35 -19.89
CA SER A 398 -10.74 -2.01 -19.46
C SER A 398 -10.66 -0.54 -19.09
N PHE A 399 -10.06 -0.22 -17.95
CA PHE A 399 -9.79 1.15 -17.53
C PHE A 399 -9.01 1.97 -18.58
N HIS A 400 -8.09 1.34 -19.30
CA HIS A 400 -7.30 2.00 -20.34
C HIS A 400 -8.19 2.49 -21.52
N VAL A 401 -9.25 1.78 -21.84
CA VAL A 401 -10.16 2.12 -22.95
C VAL A 401 -11.29 3.05 -22.49
N ASP A 402 -11.79 2.80 -21.28
CA ASP A 402 -12.84 3.57 -20.64
C ASP A 402 -12.47 3.74 -19.16
N PRO A 403 -12.15 4.96 -18.71
CA PRO A 403 -11.79 5.20 -17.31
C PRO A 403 -12.88 4.80 -16.30
N ALA A 404 -14.14 4.69 -16.70
CA ALA A 404 -15.19 4.12 -15.86
C ALA A 404 -15.12 2.58 -15.75
N GLY A 405 -14.33 1.91 -16.59
CA GLY A 405 -14.07 0.47 -16.52
C GLY A 405 -13.29 0.09 -15.28
N ARG A 406 -13.60 -1.08 -14.71
CA ARG A 406 -13.01 -1.55 -13.43
C ARG A 406 -11.85 -2.54 -13.59
N ASN A 407 -11.59 -3.01 -14.81
CA ASN A 407 -10.48 -3.91 -15.11
C ASN A 407 -9.22 -3.11 -15.46
N ILE A 408 -8.20 -3.17 -14.62
CA ILE A 408 -6.90 -2.59 -14.93
C ILE A 408 -5.89 -3.69 -15.27
N PHE A 409 -5.17 -3.53 -16.38
CA PHE A 409 -4.11 -4.45 -16.81
C PHE A 409 -2.75 -3.81 -16.47
N PHE A 410 -2.15 -4.27 -15.37
CA PHE A 410 -0.88 -3.71 -14.90
C PHE A 410 0.33 -4.11 -15.76
N GLY A 411 0.20 -5.19 -16.57
CA GLY A 411 1.32 -5.80 -17.23
C GLY A 411 2.23 -6.53 -16.23
N VAL A 412 3.39 -7.02 -16.66
CA VAL A 412 4.35 -7.69 -15.77
C VAL A 412 5.09 -6.64 -14.92
N ARG A 413 4.40 -6.14 -13.89
CA ARG A 413 4.83 -5.05 -13.00
C ARG A 413 4.27 -5.26 -11.59
N GLU A 414 4.69 -6.33 -10.93
CA GLU A 414 4.12 -6.75 -9.63
C GLU A 414 4.33 -5.70 -8.54
N PHE A 415 5.53 -5.11 -8.46
CA PHE A 415 5.83 -4.11 -7.46
C PHE A 415 5.07 -2.80 -7.72
N GLY A 416 5.09 -2.31 -8.96
CA GLY A 416 4.33 -1.13 -9.37
C GLY A 416 2.82 -1.32 -9.15
N MET A 417 2.28 -2.50 -9.48
CA MET A 417 0.90 -2.88 -9.21
C MET A 417 0.56 -2.80 -7.72
N ALA A 418 1.34 -3.46 -6.87
CA ALA A 418 1.06 -3.51 -5.44
C ALA A 418 1.17 -2.13 -4.77
N ALA A 419 2.14 -1.32 -5.16
CA ALA A 419 2.28 0.04 -4.67
C ALA A 419 1.16 0.98 -5.20
N ALA A 420 0.75 0.85 -6.48
CA ALA A 420 -0.39 1.58 -7.02
C ALA A 420 -1.71 1.20 -6.31
N VAL A 421 -1.90 -0.08 -5.97
CA VAL A 421 -3.04 -0.54 -5.14
C VAL A 421 -3.06 0.20 -3.80
N ASN A 422 -1.91 0.36 -3.14
CA ASN A 422 -1.83 1.15 -1.92
C ASN A 422 -2.20 2.62 -2.16
N GLY A 423 -1.72 3.21 -3.25
CA GLY A 423 -2.06 4.58 -3.65
C GLY A 423 -3.56 4.79 -3.88
N MET A 424 -4.22 3.84 -4.56
CA MET A 424 -5.67 3.87 -4.75
C MET A 424 -6.42 3.72 -3.41
N ALA A 425 -5.93 2.87 -2.51
CA ALA A 425 -6.56 2.65 -1.21
C ALA A 425 -6.52 3.90 -0.32
N VAL A 426 -5.38 4.60 -0.24
CA VAL A 426 -5.26 5.84 0.55
C VAL A 426 -5.99 7.03 -0.08
N HIS A 427 -6.16 7.03 -1.42
CA HIS A 427 -6.95 8.03 -2.11
C HIS A 427 -8.41 8.04 -1.60
N GLY A 428 -8.97 6.87 -1.35
CA GLY A 428 -10.36 6.69 -0.95
C GLY A 428 -11.33 6.55 -2.13
N GLY A 429 -12.57 6.15 -1.83
CA GLY A 429 -13.62 5.93 -2.82
C GLY A 429 -13.58 4.58 -3.53
N LEU A 430 -12.49 3.81 -3.39
CA LEU A 430 -12.28 2.49 -4.00
C LEU A 430 -11.92 1.42 -2.97
N VAL A 431 -12.14 0.17 -3.35
CA VAL A 431 -11.55 -1.03 -2.74
C VAL A 431 -10.67 -1.68 -3.79
N PRO A 432 -9.41 -1.30 -3.84
CA PRO A 432 -8.53 -1.76 -4.89
C PRO A 432 -7.96 -3.15 -4.59
N PHE A 433 -7.70 -3.91 -5.68
CA PHE A 433 -6.97 -5.16 -5.58
C PHE A 433 -5.92 -5.30 -6.69
N GLY A 434 -4.83 -6.02 -6.35
CA GLY A 434 -3.83 -6.49 -7.30
C GLY A 434 -3.70 -8.00 -7.23
N SER A 435 -3.40 -8.65 -8.35
CA SER A 435 -3.32 -10.10 -8.43
C SER A 435 -2.14 -10.59 -9.24
N THR A 436 -1.52 -11.68 -8.77
CA THR A 436 -0.46 -12.41 -9.47
C THR A 436 -0.37 -13.84 -8.93
N PHE A 437 0.60 -14.65 -9.39
CA PHE A 437 0.92 -15.91 -8.76
C PHE A 437 1.60 -15.69 -7.40
N PHE A 438 1.40 -16.62 -6.47
CA PHE A 438 1.83 -16.40 -5.09
C PHE A 438 3.36 -16.31 -4.95
N VAL A 439 4.12 -17.05 -5.74
CA VAL A 439 5.58 -16.93 -5.76
C VAL A 439 6.04 -15.50 -6.11
N PHE A 440 5.31 -14.79 -6.97
CA PHE A 440 5.64 -13.42 -7.37
C PHE A 440 5.24 -12.36 -6.32
N SER A 441 4.69 -12.78 -5.17
CA SER A 441 4.60 -11.91 -4.01
C SER A 441 5.97 -11.42 -3.53
N ASP A 442 7.05 -12.09 -3.90
CA ASP A 442 8.43 -11.63 -3.66
C ASP A 442 8.70 -10.27 -4.30
N TYR A 443 8.21 -10.05 -5.53
CA TYR A 443 8.31 -8.72 -6.17
C TYR A 443 7.39 -7.69 -5.52
N CYS A 444 6.24 -8.10 -4.95
CA CYS A 444 5.28 -7.21 -4.28
C CYS A 444 5.70 -6.85 -2.84
N LYS A 445 6.60 -7.61 -2.22
CA LYS A 445 6.83 -7.62 -0.77
C LYS A 445 7.05 -6.25 -0.13
N PRO A 446 7.83 -5.32 -0.69
CA PRO A 446 8.01 -3.99 -0.11
C PRO A 446 6.69 -3.20 -0.03
N ALA A 447 5.84 -3.29 -1.07
CA ALA A 447 4.53 -2.62 -1.08
C ALA A 447 3.53 -3.27 -0.12
N LEU A 448 3.52 -4.61 0.00
CA LEU A 448 2.72 -5.35 0.99
C LEU A 448 3.06 -4.91 2.41
N ARG A 449 4.36 -4.72 2.70
CA ARG A 449 4.83 -4.22 3.99
C ARG A 449 4.34 -2.80 4.26
N LEU A 450 4.37 -1.90 3.28
CA LEU A 450 3.85 -0.54 3.43
C LEU A 450 2.32 -0.52 3.58
N ALA A 451 1.58 -1.37 2.85
CA ALA A 451 0.14 -1.54 3.07
C ALA A 451 -0.18 -1.87 4.53
N ALA A 452 0.60 -2.79 5.11
CA ALA A 452 0.44 -3.20 6.50
C ALA A 452 0.86 -2.10 7.49
N LEU A 453 1.92 -1.36 7.21
CA LEU A 453 2.36 -0.23 8.05
C LEU A 453 1.32 0.90 8.05
N MET A 454 0.75 1.22 6.88
CA MET A 454 -0.29 2.24 6.72
C MET A 454 -1.69 1.75 7.16
N GLN A 455 -1.89 0.45 7.39
CA GLN A 455 -3.20 -0.17 7.67
C GLN A 455 -4.28 0.18 6.64
N VAL A 456 -3.91 0.23 5.36
CA VAL A 456 -4.82 0.58 4.27
C VAL A 456 -5.55 -0.63 3.72
N HIS A 457 -6.78 -0.43 3.24
CA HIS A 457 -7.63 -1.49 2.73
C HIS A 457 -7.25 -1.91 1.31
N SER A 458 -6.06 -2.49 1.18
CA SER A 458 -5.53 -3.06 -0.06
C SER A 458 -5.74 -4.57 -0.07
N LEU A 459 -6.27 -5.11 -1.19
CA LEU A 459 -6.48 -6.54 -1.35
C LEU A 459 -5.45 -7.12 -2.33
N PHE A 460 -4.77 -8.19 -1.92
CA PHE A 460 -3.77 -8.87 -2.74
C PHE A 460 -4.21 -10.31 -3.00
N ILE A 461 -4.56 -10.61 -4.26
CA ILE A 461 -5.15 -11.89 -4.62
C ILE A 461 -4.07 -12.74 -5.28
N PHE A 462 -3.50 -13.65 -4.52
CA PHE A 462 -2.50 -14.59 -5.01
C PHE A 462 -3.12 -15.93 -5.33
N THR A 463 -2.69 -16.53 -6.44
CA THR A 463 -3.10 -17.89 -6.83
C THR A 463 -1.89 -18.77 -7.02
N HIS A 464 -2.09 -20.09 -7.25
CA HIS A 464 -0.97 -21.05 -7.34
C HIS A 464 -0.21 -21.11 -6.01
N ASP A 465 -0.96 -21.40 -4.95
CA ASP A 465 -0.60 -21.21 -3.54
C ASP A 465 0.43 -22.20 -2.99
N SER A 466 0.75 -23.27 -3.71
CA SER A 466 1.62 -24.35 -3.24
C SER A 466 2.27 -25.14 -4.38
N VAL A 467 3.12 -26.10 -4.04
CA VAL A 467 3.70 -27.08 -4.99
C VAL A 467 2.63 -27.88 -5.75
N GLY A 468 1.39 -27.88 -5.27
CA GLY A 468 0.24 -28.48 -5.94
C GLY A 468 -0.12 -27.85 -7.28
N LEU A 469 0.45 -26.69 -7.64
CA LEU A 469 0.32 -26.10 -8.97
C LEU A 469 0.95 -26.98 -10.08
N GLY A 470 2.00 -27.74 -9.74
CA GLY A 470 2.50 -28.86 -10.57
C GLY A 470 3.60 -28.50 -11.53
N GLU A 471 3.29 -28.59 -12.82
CA GLU A 471 4.25 -28.71 -13.93
C GLU A 471 5.18 -27.51 -14.09
N ASP A 472 4.75 -26.30 -13.71
CA ASP A 472 5.56 -25.07 -13.80
C ASP A 472 6.84 -25.15 -12.94
N GLY A 473 6.83 -26.01 -11.91
CA GLY A 473 8.03 -26.40 -11.16
C GLY A 473 8.53 -25.33 -10.16
N PRO A 474 9.77 -25.52 -9.65
CA PRO A 474 10.29 -24.78 -8.49
C PRO A 474 10.29 -23.26 -8.64
N THR A 475 10.43 -22.72 -9.85
CA THR A 475 10.43 -21.25 -10.11
C THR A 475 9.05 -20.62 -9.89
N HIS A 476 7.99 -21.41 -9.83
CA HIS A 476 6.61 -20.95 -9.66
C HIS A 476 5.95 -21.50 -8.39
N GLN A 477 6.61 -22.43 -7.71
CA GLN A 477 6.10 -23.12 -6.51
C GLN A 477 6.53 -22.37 -5.24
N PRO A 478 5.61 -21.70 -4.53
CA PRO A 478 5.92 -21.01 -3.28
C PRO A 478 6.21 -22.01 -2.17
N ILE A 479 7.21 -21.75 -1.34
CA ILE A 479 7.60 -22.54 -0.16
C ILE A 479 7.53 -21.67 1.09
N GLU A 480 8.38 -20.63 1.18
CA GLU A 480 8.52 -19.76 2.33
C GLU A 480 7.49 -18.59 2.36
N HIS A 481 6.79 -18.34 1.27
CA HIS A 481 5.98 -17.14 1.03
C HIS A 481 4.85 -16.95 2.06
N LEU A 482 4.16 -18.06 2.45
CA LEU A 482 3.15 -17.99 3.50
C LEU A 482 3.74 -17.49 4.81
N MET A 483 4.86 -18.09 5.26
CA MET A 483 5.51 -17.69 6.50
C MET A 483 6.05 -16.26 6.43
N ALA A 484 6.64 -15.90 5.28
CA ALA A 484 7.18 -14.56 5.06
C ALA A 484 6.11 -13.47 5.12
N LEU A 485 4.91 -13.70 4.59
CA LEU A 485 3.81 -12.74 4.65
C LEU A 485 3.06 -12.76 5.99
N ARG A 486 2.89 -13.93 6.61
CA ARG A 486 2.35 -14.05 7.98
C ARG A 486 3.22 -13.34 9.03
N ALA A 487 4.53 -13.20 8.77
CA ALA A 487 5.44 -12.46 9.62
C ALA A 487 5.32 -10.94 9.51
N VAL A 488 4.59 -10.40 8.52
CA VAL A 488 4.36 -8.95 8.37
C VAL A 488 3.30 -8.49 9.38
N PRO A 489 3.66 -7.61 10.34
CA PRO A 489 2.70 -7.14 11.33
C PRO A 489 1.51 -6.42 10.68
N GLY A 490 0.28 -6.72 11.10
CA GLY A 490 -0.92 -6.06 10.61
C GLY A 490 -1.47 -6.58 9.28
N MET A 491 -0.78 -7.48 8.58
CA MET A 491 -1.28 -8.17 7.38
C MET A 491 -2.26 -9.28 7.78
N THR A 492 -3.42 -9.35 7.10
CA THR A 492 -4.37 -10.44 7.27
C THR A 492 -4.15 -11.49 6.19
N ASP A 493 -3.91 -12.75 6.60
CA ASP A 493 -3.72 -13.88 5.72
C ASP A 493 -5.00 -14.68 5.54
N PHE A 494 -5.29 -15.11 4.29
CA PHE A 494 -6.37 -16.03 3.98
C PHE A 494 -5.88 -17.14 3.05
N ARG A 495 -5.90 -18.39 3.53
CA ARG A 495 -5.64 -19.59 2.74
C ARG A 495 -6.79 -20.58 2.90
N PRO A 496 -7.90 -20.39 2.15
CA PRO A 496 -9.11 -21.20 2.29
C PRO A 496 -8.93 -22.62 1.76
N ALA A 497 -9.55 -23.58 2.44
CA ALA A 497 -9.54 -25.00 2.08
C ALA A 497 -10.48 -25.35 0.92
N ASP A 498 -11.49 -24.52 0.67
CA ASP A 498 -12.52 -24.78 -0.32
C ASP A 498 -13.23 -23.50 -0.81
N ALA A 499 -14.27 -23.70 -1.64
CA ALA A 499 -15.06 -22.61 -2.20
C ALA A 499 -15.89 -21.85 -1.15
N ASN A 500 -16.42 -22.51 -0.11
CA ASN A 500 -17.21 -21.86 0.93
C ASN A 500 -16.32 -21.11 1.93
N GLU A 501 -15.14 -21.63 2.27
CA GLU A 501 -14.15 -20.84 3.00
C GLU A 501 -13.68 -19.65 2.16
N THR A 502 -13.51 -19.81 0.83
CA THR A 502 -13.19 -18.69 -0.08
C THR A 502 -14.27 -17.60 0.00
N ALA A 503 -15.54 -17.97 0.00
CA ALA A 503 -16.66 -17.04 0.15
C ALA A 503 -16.60 -16.30 1.50
N ALA A 504 -16.32 -17.00 2.59
CA ALA A 504 -16.14 -16.42 3.90
C ALA A 504 -14.94 -15.46 3.97
N THR A 505 -13.80 -15.82 3.36
CA THR A 505 -12.60 -14.95 3.33
C THR A 505 -12.83 -13.66 2.56
N TRP A 506 -13.52 -13.70 1.40
CA TRP A 506 -13.90 -12.51 0.66
C TRP A 506 -14.80 -11.58 1.49
N ARG A 507 -15.79 -12.15 2.17
CA ARG A 507 -16.66 -11.37 3.06
C ARG A 507 -15.86 -10.68 4.16
N LEU A 508 -15.03 -11.41 4.87
CA LEU A 508 -14.19 -10.89 5.96
C LEU A 508 -13.21 -9.83 5.48
N ALA A 509 -12.56 -10.02 4.31
CA ALA A 509 -11.65 -9.05 3.75
C ALA A 509 -12.34 -7.72 3.40
N LEU A 510 -13.60 -7.75 2.94
CA LEU A 510 -14.38 -6.55 2.63
C LEU A 510 -14.99 -5.87 3.88
N GLU A 511 -15.18 -6.60 4.98
CA GLU A 511 -15.61 -6.08 6.27
C GLU A 511 -14.48 -5.46 7.10
N ARG A 512 -13.22 -5.87 6.86
CA ARG A 512 -12.02 -5.35 7.54
C ARG A 512 -11.52 -4.06 6.87
N THR A 513 -10.71 -3.30 7.58
CA THR A 513 -10.16 -2.02 7.10
C THR A 513 -8.68 -2.08 6.72
N GLY A 514 -7.93 -3.04 7.25
CA GLY A 514 -6.50 -3.22 6.94
C GLY A 514 -6.26 -4.09 5.69
N PRO A 515 -4.99 -4.26 5.30
CA PRO A 515 -4.66 -5.04 4.12
C PRO A 515 -4.86 -6.54 4.34
N SER A 516 -5.24 -7.22 3.26
CA SER A 516 -5.41 -8.67 3.25
C SER A 516 -4.77 -9.29 2.03
N PHE A 517 -4.19 -10.49 2.19
CA PHE A 517 -3.83 -11.32 1.06
C PHE A 517 -4.59 -12.65 1.07
N PHE A 518 -4.86 -13.15 -0.13
CA PHE A 518 -5.46 -14.46 -0.37
C PHE A 518 -4.43 -15.35 -1.05
N ALA A 519 -4.36 -16.60 -0.63
CA ALA A 519 -3.57 -17.65 -1.28
C ALA A 519 -4.51 -18.76 -1.77
N PHE A 520 -4.83 -18.73 -3.08
CA PHE A 520 -5.81 -19.61 -3.70
C PHE A 520 -5.14 -20.76 -4.48
N THR A 521 -5.74 -21.94 -4.42
CA THR A 521 -5.29 -23.12 -5.13
C THR A 521 -5.45 -22.97 -6.66
N ARG A 522 -4.53 -23.59 -7.42
CA ARG A 522 -4.70 -23.87 -8.86
C ARG A 522 -5.50 -25.15 -9.07
N GLN A 523 -5.21 -26.17 -8.28
CA GLN A 523 -5.86 -27.48 -8.31
C GLN A 523 -7.26 -27.43 -7.68
N ASP A 524 -8.13 -28.32 -8.15
CA ASP A 524 -9.46 -28.51 -7.58
C ASP A 524 -9.39 -29.17 -6.20
N VAL A 525 -10.26 -28.74 -5.31
CA VAL A 525 -10.42 -29.29 -3.95
C VAL A 525 -11.89 -29.59 -3.70
N PRO A 526 -12.22 -30.56 -2.82
CA PRO A 526 -13.61 -30.82 -2.40
C PRO A 526 -14.26 -29.58 -1.78
N VAL A 527 -15.57 -29.63 -1.56
CA VAL A 527 -16.35 -28.49 -1.00
C VAL A 527 -16.95 -28.92 0.34
N ILE A 528 -16.72 -28.14 1.38
CA ILE A 528 -17.31 -28.28 2.71
C ILE A 528 -18.83 -28.04 2.59
N ASP A 529 -19.62 -28.94 3.17
CA ASP A 529 -21.08 -28.81 3.15
C ASP A 529 -21.55 -27.69 4.10
N PRO A 530 -22.09 -26.59 3.57
CA PRO A 530 -22.57 -25.48 4.40
C PRO A 530 -23.85 -25.82 5.19
N ALA A 531 -24.50 -26.94 4.90
CA ALA A 531 -25.64 -27.41 5.68
C ALA A 531 -25.22 -28.05 7.01
N THR A 532 -23.98 -28.55 7.08
CA THR A 532 -23.43 -29.20 8.28
C THR A 532 -22.42 -28.32 9.04
N HIS A 533 -21.90 -27.28 8.39
CA HIS A 533 -20.88 -26.41 8.98
C HIS A 533 -21.23 -24.93 8.76
N ASP A 534 -21.20 -24.13 9.81
CA ASP A 534 -21.21 -22.67 9.69
C ASP A 534 -19.80 -22.19 9.33
N VAL A 535 -19.48 -22.30 8.03
CA VAL A 535 -18.14 -22.00 7.49
C VAL A 535 -17.76 -20.56 7.76
N TYR A 536 -18.71 -19.61 7.64
CA TYR A 536 -18.41 -18.20 7.90
C TYR A 536 -18.03 -17.94 9.36
N ALA A 537 -18.80 -18.49 10.30
CA ALA A 537 -18.48 -18.37 11.72
C ALA A 537 -17.13 -19.01 12.05
N GLY A 538 -16.81 -20.16 11.43
CA GLY A 538 -15.51 -20.84 11.56
C GLY A 538 -14.34 -20.00 11.05
N VAL A 539 -14.40 -19.56 9.81
CA VAL A 539 -13.34 -18.75 9.16
C VAL A 539 -13.15 -17.41 9.88
N SER A 540 -14.23 -16.80 10.40
CA SER A 540 -14.14 -15.54 11.14
C SER A 540 -13.30 -15.63 12.42
N LYS A 541 -13.07 -16.84 12.91
CA LYS A 541 -12.20 -17.14 14.06
C LYS A 541 -10.77 -17.50 13.68
N GLY A 542 -10.48 -17.62 12.39
CA GLY A 542 -9.16 -17.91 11.84
C GLY A 542 -8.76 -19.39 11.86
N ALA A 543 -9.23 -20.17 12.82
CA ALA A 543 -9.15 -21.62 12.86
C ALA A 543 -10.39 -22.17 13.56
N TYR A 544 -10.91 -23.31 13.11
CA TYR A 544 -12.09 -23.94 13.70
C TYR A 544 -12.05 -25.44 13.54
N VAL A 545 -12.78 -26.13 14.39
CA VAL A 545 -12.94 -27.57 14.34
C VAL A 545 -13.85 -27.92 13.18
N LEU A 546 -13.31 -28.60 12.15
CA LEU A 546 -14.06 -29.05 10.98
C LEU A 546 -14.69 -30.42 11.25
N GLU A 547 -13.92 -31.38 11.80
CA GLU A 547 -14.44 -32.66 12.24
C GLU A 547 -14.03 -32.91 13.70
N ASP A 548 -14.95 -33.37 14.52
CA ASP A 548 -14.72 -33.57 15.95
C ASP A 548 -15.06 -34.99 16.43
N THR A 549 -14.44 -35.33 17.53
CA THR A 549 -14.73 -36.54 18.29
C THR A 549 -14.84 -36.22 19.80
N ALA A 550 -15.57 -37.02 20.58
CA ALA A 550 -15.79 -36.74 22.00
C ALA A 550 -14.50 -36.67 22.83
N SER A 551 -13.42 -37.35 22.41
CA SER A 551 -12.14 -37.42 23.12
C SER A 551 -11.03 -37.60 22.12
N PRO A 552 -10.57 -36.52 21.43
CA PRO A 552 -9.53 -36.64 20.42
C PRO A 552 -8.19 -37.05 21.04
N GLN A 553 -7.58 -38.07 20.48
CA GLN A 553 -6.24 -38.52 20.84
C GLN A 553 -5.16 -37.74 20.09
N VAL A 554 -5.51 -37.20 18.91
CA VAL A 554 -4.64 -36.35 18.10
C VAL A 554 -5.43 -35.28 17.38
N ILE A 555 -4.84 -34.12 17.15
CA ILE A 555 -5.39 -33.03 16.35
C ILE A 555 -4.61 -32.93 15.04
N LEU A 556 -5.32 -33.02 13.93
CA LEU A 556 -4.79 -32.79 12.58
C LEU A 556 -5.16 -31.38 12.16
N ILE A 557 -4.17 -30.53 11.90
CA ILE A 557 -4.37 -29.14 11.51
C ILE A 557 -4.02 -29.00 10.03
N GLY A 558 -4.99 -28.64 9.21
CA GLY A 558 -4.75 -28.36 7.79
C GLY A 558 -5.02 -26.90 7.45
N THR A 559 -4.39 -26.40 6.39
CA THR A 559 -4.71 -25.10 5.79
C THR A 559 -4.72 -25.23 4.27
N GLY A 560 -5.58 -24.48 3.58
CA GLY A 560 -5.73 -24.62 2.15
C GLY A 560 -6.06 -26.04 1.72
N SER A 561 -5.48 -26.50 0.62
CA SER A 561 -5.73 -27.86 0.09
C SER A 561 -5.35 -28.99 1.05
N GLU A 562 -4.47 -28.76 2.02
CA GLU A 562 -3.98 -29.78 2.93
C GLU A 562 -4.97 -30.11 4.07
N VAL A 563 -6.07 -29.39 4.19
CA VAL A 563 -7.21 -29.80 5.03
C VAL A 563 -7.76 -31.15 4.59
N TRP A 564 -7.77 -31.42 3.28
CA TRP A 564 -8.38 -32.65 2.74
C TRP A 564 -7.61 -33.92 3.04
N PRO A 565 -6.26 -33.99 2.87
CA PRO A 565 -5.50 -35.14 3.37
C PRO A 565 -5.64 -35.33 4.89
N ALA A 566 -5.83 -34.26 5.67
CA ALA A 566 -6.10 -34.39 7.12
C ALA A 566 -7.48 -35.01 7.41
N VAL A 567 -8.52 -34.62 6.67
CA VAL A 567 -9.88 -35.21 6.77
C VAL A 567 -9.85 -36.70 6.41
N GLU A 568 -9.22 -37.05 5.29
CA GLU A 568 -9.12 -38.46 4.89
C GLU A 568 -8.26 -39.28 5.87
N ALA A 569 -7.17 -38.72 6.40
CA ALA A 569 -6.37 -39.36 7.44
C ALA A 569 -7.17 -39.63 8.74
N ALA A 570 -8.05 -38.70 9.14
CA ALA A 570 -8.92 -38.91 10.29
C ALA A 570 -9.84 -40.12 10.11
N LYS A 571 -10.35 -40.36 8.90
CA LYS A 571 -11.14 -41.56 8.57
C LYS A 571 -10.30 -42.86 8.65
N LEU A 572 -9.06 -42.81 8.15
CA LEU A 572 -8.14 -43.95 8.26
C LEU A 572 -7.81 -44.28 9.73
N LEU A 573 -7.55 -43.26 10.54
CA LEU A 573 -7.30 -43.40 11.98
C LEU A 573 -8.52 -43.96 12.72
N ALA A 574 -9.73 -43.45 12.40
CA ALA A 574 -10.96 -43.96 13.00
C ALA A 574 -11.21 -45.44 12.72
N ALA A 575 -10.86 -45.94 11.49
CA ALA A 575 -10.95 -47.35 11.15
C ALA A 575 -10.00 -48.22 12.00
N GLU A 576 -8.95 -47.64 12.57
CA GLU A 576 -8.02 -48.28 13.50
C GLU A 576 -8.33 -47.99 14.96
N GLY A 577 -9.47 -47.36 15.27
CA GLY A 577 -9.89 -47.02 16.63
C GLY A 577 -9.21 -45.81 17.26
N ILE A 578 -8.55 -44.98 16.45
CA ILE A 578 -7.88 -43.74 16.89
C ILE A 578 -8.78 -42.53 16.61
N ALA A 579 -9.16 -41.81 17.66
CA ALA A 579 -10.00 -40.62 17.58
C ALA A 579 -9.15 -39.40 17.19
N ALA A 580 -9.42 -38.82 16.02
CA ALA A 580 -8.74 -37.64 15.53
C ALA A 580 -9.71 -36.46 15.35
N ARG A 581 -9.32 -35.29 15.83
CA ARG A 581 -9.99 -34.02 15.52
C ARG A 581 -9.31 -33.41 14.29
N VAL A 582 -10.10 -32.84 13.36
CA VAL A 582 -9.59 -32.09 12.24
C VAL A 582 -9.90 -30.60 12.43
N VAL A 583 -8.89 -29.75 12.28
CA VAL A 583 -8.97 -28.30 12.36
C VAL A 583 -8.63 -27.72 10.99
N SER A 584 -9.55 -26.90 10.42
CA SER A 584 -9.22 -26.00 9.32
C SER A 584 -8.65 -24.70 9.87
N PHE A 585 -7.53 -24.24 9.30
CA PHE A 585 -6.82 -23.05 9.79
C PHE A 585 -6.58 -22.03 8.67
N PRO A 586 -7.64 -21.38 8.14
CA PRO A 586 -7.54 -20.49 7.00
C PRO A 586 -6.83 -19.14 7.26
N SER A 587 -6.70 -18.70 8.52
CA SER A 587 -6.05 -17.41 8.84
C SER A 587 -5.37 -17.41 10.21
N TRP A 588 -4.07 -17.24 10.21
CA TRP A 588 -3.31 -17.12 11.46
C TRP A 588 -3.64 -15.80 12.17
N LYS A 589 -3.74 -14.70 11.41
CA LYS A 589 -4.05 -13.38 11.97
C LYS A 589 -5.35 -13.38 12.73
N LEU A 590 -6.42 -13.92 12.15
CA LEU A 590 -7.72 -13.97 12.80
C LEU A 590 -7.73 -14.88 14.03
N PHE A 591 -7.01 -16.00 13.99
CA PHE A 591 -6.89 -16.90 15.14
C PHE A 591 -6.13 -16.24 16.30
N GLU A 592 -5.06 -15.48 16.00
CA GLU A 592 -4.32 -14.77 17.03
C GLU A 592 -5.15 -13.66 17.72
N GLU A 593 -6.14 -13.11 17.04
CA GLU A 593 -7.10 -12.15 17.59
C GLU A 593 -8.12 -12.78 18.55
N GLN A 594 -8.20 -14.13 18.63
CA GLN A 594 -9.16 -14.81 19.48
C GLN A 594 -8.71 -14.87 20.95
N THR A 595 -9.71 -15.08 21.84
CA THR A 595 -9.45 -15.24 23.27
C THR A 595 -8.66 -16.52 23.57
N PRO A 596 -7.89 -16.57 24.67
CA PRO A 596 -7.19 -17.78 25.08
C PRO A 596 -8.11 -19.00 25.22
N GLU A 597 -9.34 -18.81 25.71
CA GLU A 597 -10.34 -19.87 25.90
C GLU A 597 -10.75 -20.47 24.55
N TYR A 598 -11.02 -19.63 23.54
CA TYR A 598 -11.32 -20.09 22.19
C TYR A 598 -10.14 -20.87 21.59
N LYS A 599 -8.94 -20.32 21.67
CA LYS A 599 -7.72 -20.99 21.19
C LYS A 599 -7.53 -22.36 21.84
N ALA A 600 -7.73 -22.44 23.15
CA ALA A 600 -7.62 -23.70 23.90
C ALA A 600 -8.76 -24.69 23.56
N SER A 601 -9.94 -24.22 23.19
CA SER A 601 -11.05 -25.11 22.78
C SER A 601 -10.78 -25.76 21.41
N VAL A 602 -10.15 -25.04 20.49
CA VAL A 602 -9.78 -25.54 19.16
C VAL A 602 -8.52 -26.42 19.25
N LEU A 603 -7.47 -25.93 19.92
CA LEU A 603 -6.16 -26.55 20.05
C LEU A 603 -5.79 -26.81 21.52
N PRO A 604 -6.48 -27.72 22.23
CA PRO A 604 -6.18 -28.03 23.63
C PRO A 604 -4.74 -28.49 23.81
N ALA A 605 -4.05 -27.95 24.83
CA ALA A 605 -2.62 -28.17 25.06
C ALA A 605 -2.27 -29.65 25.28
N ALA A 606 -3.16 -30.40 25.96
CA ALA A 606 -2.90 -31.79 26.33
C ALA A 606 -2.97 -32.79 25.17
N VAL A 607 -3.47 -32.40 24.00
CA VAL A 607 -3.62 -33.30 22.85
C VAL A 607 -2.49 -33.04 21.86
N PRO A 608 -1.73 -34.06 21.42
CA PRO A 608 -0.66 -33.90 20.42
C PRO A 608 -1.24 -33.43 19.09
N LYS A 609 -0.47 -32.60 18.38
CA LYS A 609 -0.90 -31.90 17.17
C LYS A 609 0.02 -32.19 16.00
N LEU A 610 -0.57 -32.44 14.84
CA LEU A 610 0.13 -32.57 13.57
C LEU A 610 -0.39 -31.50 12.61
N ALA A 611 0.48 -30.57 12.19
CA ALA A 611 0.15 -29.60 11.16
C ALA A 611 0.52 -30.15 9.76
N VAL A 612 -0.29 -29.80 8.77
CA VAL A 612 -0.11 -30.17 7.36
C VAL A 612 -0.27 -28.94 6.50
N GLU A 613 0.81 -28.46 5.92
CA GLU A 613 0.83 -27.30 5.00
C GLU A 613 1.92 -27.46 3.96
N ALA A 614 1.58 -27.38 2.67
CA ALA A 614 2.54 -27.41 1.58
C ALA A 614 3.29 -26.06 1.48
N GLY A 615 4.13 -25.82 2.46
CA GLY A 615 4.95 -24.63 2.68
C GLY A 615 5.97 -24.88 3.79
N ALA A 616 6.78 -23.87 4.10
CA ALA A 616 7.85 -23.97 5.11
C ALA A 616 7.31 -24.30 6.51
N THR A 617 8.00 -25.16 7.23
CA THR A 617 7.57 -25.66 8.56
C THR A 617 7.73 -24.63 9.67
N LEU A 618 8.57 -23.61 9.47
CA LEU A 618 9.14 -22.71 10.48
C LEU A 618 8.15 -22.18 11.51
N GLY A 619 7.00 -21.66 11.10
CA GLY A 619 6.05 -21.01 12.01
C GLY A 619 5.09 -21.95 12.72
N TRP A 620 4.93 -23.18 12.25
CA TRP A 620 3.95 -24.14 12.79
C TRP A 620 4.25 -24.61 14.18
N TRP A 621 5.53 -24.58 14.60
CA TRP A 621 5.95 -24.97 15.95
C TRP A 621 5.29 -24.14 17.05
N LYS A 622 4.82 -22.93 16.73
CA LYS A 622 4.02 -22.10 17.65
C LYS A 622 2.71 -22.77 18.07
N TYR A 623 2.10 -23.53 17.17
CA TYR A 623 0.78 -24.16 17.37
C TYR A 623 0.88 -25.64 17.76
N VAL A 624 1.81 -26.37 17.18
CA VAL A 624 1.96 -27.81 17.48
C VAL A 624 2.77 -28.05 18.74
N GLY A 625 3.64 -27.12 19.15
CA GLY A 625 4.52 -27.29 20.31
C GLY A 625 5.69 -28.25 20.06
N GLN A 626 6.50 -28.50 21.10
CA GLN A 626 7.67 -29.37 21.01
C GLN A 626 7.32 -30.85 20.85
N ASP A 627 6.18 -31.27 21.38
CA ASP A 627 5.70 -32.66 21.31
C ASP A 627 4.83 -32.92 20.06
N GLY A 628 4.62 -31.89 19.23
CA GLY A 628 3.90 -31.99 17.97
C GLY A 628 4.77 -32.39 16.78
N ASP A 629 4.18 -32.31 15.59
CA ASP A 629 4.86 -32.61 14.34
C ASP A 629 4.31 -31.78 13.20
N VAL A 630 5.08 -31.62 12.10
CA VAL A 630 4.70 -30.83 10.92
C VAL A 630 5.03 -31.62 9.65
N ILE A 631 4.04 -31.78 8.78
CA ILE A 631 4.24 -32.17 7.38
C ILE A 631 4.27 -30.88 6.57
N GLY A 632 5.44 -30.48 6.13
CA GLY A 632 5.69 -29.26 5.36
C GLY A 632 6.88 -29.44 4.43
N LEU A 633 7.38 -28.34 3.86
CA LEU A 633 8.46 -28.31 2.89
C LEU A 633 9.56 -27.36 3.35
N ASP A 634 10.74 -27.88 3.62
CA ASP A 634 11.95 -27.09 3.87
C ASP A 634 12.98 -27.26 2.74
N HIS A 635 12.48 -27.51 1.53
CA HIS A 635 13.23 -27.63 0.27
C HIS A 635 12.36 -27.15 -0.89
N PHE A 636 12.99 -26.79 -2.01
CA PHE A 636 12.27 -26.41 -3.22
C PHE A 636 11.47 -27.58 -3.82
N GLY A 637 10.46 -27.23 -4.63
CA GLY A 637 9.57 -28.16 -5.28
C GLY A 637 10.18 -28.90 -6.47
N ALA A 638 9.33 -29.48 -7.32
CA ALA A 638 9.74 -30.23 -8.52
C ALA A 638 8.69 -30.09 -9.63
N SER A 639 9.14 -30.16 -10.89
CA SER A 639 8.26 -30.17 -12.07
C SER A 639 7.70 -31.56 -12.32
N ALA A 640 6.41 -31.75 -12.05
CA ALA A 640 5.64 -32.93 -12.36
C ALA A 640 4.14 -32.61 -12.24
N PRO A 641 3.21 -33.50 -12.65
CA PRO A 641 1.79 -33.29 -12.35
C PRO A 641 1.54 -33.02 -10.87
N GLY A 642 0.74 -32.02 -10.53
CA GLY A 642 0.60 -31.52 -9.16
C GLY A 642 0.24 -32.59 -8.13
N ALA A 643 -0.68 -33.52 -8.46
CA ALA A 643 -1.03 -34.65 -7.61
C ALA A 643 0.17 -35.55 -7.30
N LYS A 644 1.08 -35.75 -8.27
CA LYS A 644 2.30 -36.51 -8.07
C LYS A 644 3.26 -35.77 -7.14
N VAL A 645 3.47 -34.47 -7.35
CA VAL A 645 4.35 -33.67 -6.49
C VAL A 645 3.84 -33.69 -5.04
N MET A 646 2.55 -33.49 -4.83
CA MET A 646 1.94 -33.56 -3.50
C MET A 646 2.15 -34.93 -2.84
N ALA A 647 1.97 -36.01 -3.58
CA ALA A 647 2.15 -37.36 -3.06
C ALA A 647 3.61 -37.67 -2.72
N GLU A 648 4.56 -37.34 -3.62
CA GLU A 648 6.00 -37.57 -3.40
C GLU A 648 6.55 -36.75 -2.20
N PHE A 649 5.98 -35.60 -1.92
CA PHE A 649 6.35 -34.76 -0.77
C PHE A 649 5.55 -35.10 0.50
N GLY A 650 4.71 -36.14 0.45
CA GLY A 650 4.06 -36.70 1.62
C GLY A 650 2.74 -36.04 2.03
N PHE A 651 2.13 -35.23 1.18
CA PHE A 651 0.80 -34.65 1.44
C PHE A 651 -0.31 -35.62 1.05
N THR A 652 -0.27 -36.83 1.64
CA THR A 652 -1.26 -37.90 1.43
C THR A 652 -1.91 -38.29 2.75
N ALA A 653 -3.14 -38.80 2.68
CA ALA A 653 -3.87 -39.29 3.86
C ALA A 653 -3.11 -40.37 4.64
N GLU A 654 -2.46 -41.28 3.91
CA GLU A 654 -1.70 -42.40 4.49
C GLU A 654 -0.51 -41.88 5.30
N ASN A 655 0.25 -40.92 4.75
CA ASN A 655 1.39 -40.33 5.45
C ASN A 655 0.95 -39.51 6.66
N VAL A 656 -0.12 -38.69 6.54
CA VAL A 656 -0.70 -37.93 7.67
C VAL A 656 -1.12 -38.91 8.78
N ALA A 657 -1.83 -39.98 8.45
CA ALA A 657 -2.22 -40.99 9.44
C ALA A 657 -1.01 -41.71 10.08
N ALA A 658 0.02 -42.04 9.28
CA ALA A 658 1.24 -42.66 9.79
C ALA A 658 2.02 -41.75 10.75
N ARG A 659 2.16 -40.46 10.41
CA ARG A 659 2.80 -39.43 11.26
C ARG A 659 1.99 -39.19 12.55
N ALA A 660 0.66 -39.12 12.47
CA ALA A 660 -0.22 -39.02 13.63
C ALA A 660 -0.05 -40.23 14.59
N LYS A 661 -0.01 -41.46 14.05
CA LYS A 661 0.26 -42.66 14.86
C LYS A 661 1.65 -42.69 15.50
N ALA A 662 2.64 -42.14 14.84
CA ALA A 662 3.99 -41.98 15.41
C ALA A 662 4.03 -41.01 16.59
N LEU A 663 3.25 -39.90 16.53
CA LEU A 663 3.08 -38.95 17.66
C LEU A 663 2.47 -39.62 18.90
N LEU A 664 1.50 -40.51 18.71
CA LEU A 664 0.83 -41.20 19.83
C LEU A 664 1.70 -42.27 20.52
N LYS A 665 2.87 -42.61 19.93
CA LYS A 665 3.83 -43.55 20.53
C LYS A 665 4.96 -42.88 21.29
N LYS A 666 5.09 -41.56 21.18
CA LYS A 666 6.03 -40.75 21.95
C LYS A 666 5.49 -40.50 23.36
#